data_8971ef8e78a52ea07e9bffcee4b65a78
#
_entry.id   8971ef8e78a52ea07e9bffcee4b65a78
#
_cell.length_a   1.000
_cell.length_b   1.000
_cell.length_c   1.000
_cell.angle_alpha   90.00
_cell.angle_beta   90.00
_cell.angle_gamma   90.00
#
_symmetry.space_group_name_H-M   'P 1'
#
loop_
_entity.id
_entity.type
_entity.pdbx_description
1 polymer ?
#
loop_
_entity_poly.entity_id
_entity_poly.type
_entity_poly.pdbx_seq_one_letter_code
_entity_poly.pdbx_strand_id
1 'polypeptide(L)'
;MSNFDAPKRKAYNPAPDYTRPLLQLSSSQRQRLLERLTFLYGKAAATQHLPELERLLKVHVAHKTQAMKAQNGHFNPADRFTQQDIALITYGDILLSDSASPLATLANFLECTSGLRGVFNTLHILPFFPYSSDRGFSITDFKTVDPKLGSWQDIESLSERYRLMFDGVFNHASSQSMPFQEMLNGNPDYQGFATTYRSPNELTPEQRAIIVRPRTSDILTQYQSIDGPIWVWTTFSPDQIDLNFTNPRVLLEVIDTLLLYVRRGADIIRLDAVTYLWEEPGTPCANLAQTHEVIRLFRDVLDIAAPQVALTTETNIPHEENITYFGNGYDEAQMVYNFALPPLVLYTFYQADATELSKWVNTLAYPSDAMTFFNILDTHDGVGLLGVKNILSEQQINFIIRCAREHGALISYRTAEGSIEEPYEINSTWFSALNLDSEDEEVDLQIKRMVASRSIALVLRGVPGIYLHGLVGTHNNIETVLKTKVKRDINRAVIHYSDLKRELEKPDSRTFRMIAQLSRLLDIRVSNKAFHPNGDQKVLQLDPSIFALLRTSPDCEQHILTLTNVTPQRCQVSIPLNALGVAGIYAETPAGTSAPLSDQTGKPICAIPQDNYWYDLMGRRGWRIVDNRLNVTLAAYDVAWLIPLIELEQMIE
;
A
#
# COMPACT_ATOMS: atom_id res chain seq x y z
N MET A 1 6.79 -20.73 17.77
CA MET A 1 5.69 -21.07 16.84
C MET A 1 4.48 -20.25 17.25
N SER A 2 4.33 -19.06 16.69
CA SER A 2 3.15 -18.22 16.96
C SER A 2 1.93 -18.90 16.35
N ASN A 3 0.99 -19.31 17.20
CA ASN A 3 -0.34 -19.70 16.76
C ASN A 3 -1.04 -18.44 16.22
N PHE A 4 -0.95 -18.21 14.91
CA PHE A 4 -1.82 -17.28 14.24
C PHE A 4 -3.22 -17.90 14.17
N ASP A 5 -4.02 -17.66 15.20
CA ASP A 5 -5.47 -17.72 15.06
C ASP A 5 -5.91 -16.42 14.38
N ALA A 6 -5.79 -16.38 13.06
CA ALA A 6 -6.52 -15.36 12.31
C ALA A 6 -7.99 -15.42 12.77
N PRO A 7 -8.61 -14.31 13.15
CA PRO A 7 -9.99 -14.34 13.59
C PRO A 7 -10.82 -14.96 12.47
N LYS A 8 -11.43 -16.13 12.74
CA LYS A 8 -12.27 -16.84 11.77
C LYS A 8 -13.29 -15.84 11.22
N ARG A 9 -13.11 -15.45 9.99
CA ARG A 9 -13.95 -14.47 9.35
C ARG A 9 -15.36 -15.01 9.28
N LYS A 10 -16.32 -14.27 9.83
CA LYS A 10 -17.72 -14.62 9.73
C LYS A 10 -18.20 -14.23 8.33
N ALA A 11 -18.46 -15.22 7.49
CA ALA A 11 -19.00 -14.98 6.16
C ALA A 11 -20.33 -14.23 6.23
N TYR A 12 -20.56 -13.34 5.26
CA TYR A 12 -21.87 -12.74 5.05
C TYR A 12 -22.90 -13.81 4.65
N ASN A 13 -24.16 -13.59 5.01
CA ASN A 13 -25.23 -14.44 4.54
C ASN A 13 -25.33 -14.33 3.00
N PRO A 14 -25.44 -15.44 2.26
CA PRO A 14 -25.59 -15.42 0.80
C PRO A 14 -26.80 -14.62 0.32
N ALA A 15 -27.90 -14.67 1.07
CA ALA A 15 -29.12 -13.90 0.82
C ALA A 15 -29.37 -12.89 1.94
N PRO A 16 -29.94 -11.69 1.60
CA PRO A 16 -30.29 -10.70 2.59
C PRO A 16 -31.46 -11.18 3.46
N ASP A 17 -31.39 -10.94 4.76
CA ASP A 17 -32.46 -11.25 5.70
C ASP A 17 -33.26 -9.98 6.05
N TYR A 18 -34.44 -9.85 5.44
CA TYR A 18 -35.36 -8.75 5.68
C TYR A 18 -36.38 -9.00 6.79
N THR A 19 -36.35 -10.16 7.46
CA THR A 19 -37.26 -10.49 8.58
C THR A 19 -36.83 -9.80 9.88
N ARG A 20 -35.63 -9.28 9.93
CA ARG A 20 -35.05 -8.52 11.05
C ARG A 20 -35.25 -7.02 10.84
N PRO A 21 -35.18 -6.19 11.91
CA PRO A 21 -35.15 -4.75 11.75
C PRO A 21 -34.07 -4.32 10.78
N LEU A 22 -34.45 -3.56 9.76
CA LEU A 22 -33.53 -2.98 8.79
C LEU A 22 -32.71 -1.86 9.43
N LEU A 23 -31.57 -1.54 8.81
CA LEU A 23 -30.75 -0.42 9.19
C LEU A 23 -31.59 0.88 9.24
N GLN A 24 -31.50 1.58 10.36
CA GLN A 24 -32.00 2.95 10.49
C GLN A 24 -30.79 3.84 10.73
N LEU A 25 -30.60 4.81 9.83
CA LEU A 25 -29.56 5.81 9.99
C LEU A 25 -29.94 6.76 11.11
N SER A 26 -28.97 7.12 11.96
CA SER A 26 -29.15 8.25 12.86
C SER A 26 -29.31 9.56 12.08
N SER A 27 -29.90 10.56 12.70
CA SER A 27 -30.02 11.88 12.07
C SER A 27 -28.68 12.45 11.66
N SER A 28 -27.62 12.24 12.44
CA SER A 28 -26.26 12.69 12.13
C SER A 28 -25.65 11.94 10.95
N GLN A 29 -25.80 10.61 10.86
CA GLN A 29 -25.34 9.83 9.71
C GLN A 29 -26.03 10.27 8.43
N ARG A 30 -27.36 10.37 8.47
CA ARG A 30 -28.15 10.81 7.32
C ARG A 30 -27.77 12.24 6.86
N GLN A 31 -27.54 13.14 7.82
CA GLN A 31 -27.13 14.51 7.53
C GLN A 31 -25.75 14.55 6.87
N ARG A 32 -24.77 13.80 7.36
CA ARG A 32 -23.44 13.72 6.73
C ARG A 32 -23.52 13.23 5.28
N LEU A 33 -24.23 12.12 5.02
CA LEU A 33 -24.41 11.62 3.65
C LEU A 33 -25.07 12.67 2.75
N LEU A 34 -26.06 13.39 3.25
CA LEU A 34 -26.71 14.47 2.50
C LEU A 34 -25.76 15.63 2.21
N GLU A 35 -24.91 16.01 3.15
CA GLU A 35 -23.90 17.06 2.99
C GLU A 35 -22.88 16.70 1.92
N ARG A 36 -22.33 15.45 1.93
CA ARG A 36 -21.42 14.95 0.89
C ARG A 36 -22.06 15.03 -0.51
N LEU A 37 -23.27 14.48 -0.64
CA LEU A 37 -23.99 14.52 -1.91
C LEU A 37 -24.35 15.97 -2.33
N THR A 38 -24.64 16.84 -1.37
CA THR A 38 -24.93 18.26 -1.66
C THR A 38 -23.70 19.00 -2.16
N PHE A 39 -22.53 18.72 -1.61
CA PHE A 39 -21.27 19.28 -2.10
C PHE A 39 -21.00 18.88 -3.55
N LEU A 40 -21.17 17.58 -3.87
CA LEU A 40 -20.89 17.05 -5.20
C LEU A 40 -21.93 17.47 -6.26
N TYR A 41 -23.21 17.48 -5.91
CA TYR A 41 -24.30 17.55 -6.91
C TYR A 41 -25.33 18.66 -6.65
N GLY A 42 -25.18 19.41 -5.58
CA GLY A 42 -26.19 20.39 -5.17
C GLY A 42 -27.39 19.75 -4.47
N LYS A 43 -28.14 20.56 -3.71
CA LYS A 43 -29.21 20.12 -2.80
C LYS A 43 -30.33 19.31 -3.46
N ALA A 44 -30.73 19.68 -4.68
CA ALA A 44 -31.83 19.02 -5.37
C ALA A 44 -31.48 17.59 -5.73
N ALA A 45 -30.33 17.36 -6.39
CA ALA A 45 -29.85 16.04 -6.76
C ALA A 45 -29.52 15.21 -5.53
N ALA A 46 -28.88 15.78 -4.50
CA ALA A 46 -28.61 15.10 -3.24
C ALA A 46 -29.89 14.55 -2.59
N THR A 47 -30.95 15.36 -2.52
CA THR A 47 -32.24 14.92 -1.96
C THR A 47 -32.88 13.81 -2.79
N GLN A 48 -32.72 13.84 -4.11
CA GLN A 48 -33.25 12.83 -5.03
C GLN A 48 -32.51 11.48 -4.88
N HIS A 49 -31.19 11.49 -4.72
CA HIS A 49 -30.36 10.28 -4.75
C HIS A 49 -30.05 9.68 -3.36
N LEU A 50 -30.21 10.42 -2.27
CA LEU A 50 -30.00 9.91 -0.91
C LEU A 50 -30.84 8.65 -0.59
N PRO A 51 -32.14 8.53 -0.98
CA PRO A 51 -32.91 7.33 -0.71
C PRO A 51 -32.31 6.05 -1.33
N GLU A 52 -31.69 6.16 -2.51
CA GLU A 52 -31.02 5.04 -3.14
C GLU A 52 -29.75 4.64 -2.37
N LEU A 53 -28.95 5.61 -1.93
CA LEU A 53 -27.80 5.34 -1.06
C LEU A 53 -28.22 4.63 0.24
N GLU A 54 -29.31 5.09 0.87
CA GLU A 54 -29.90 4.44 2.05
C GLU A 54 -30.35 3.01 1.74
N ARG A 55 -30.91 2.76 0.54
CA ARG A 55 -31.30 1.43 0.10
C ARG A 55 -30.10 0.50 -0.01
N LEU A 56 -29.01 0.94 -0.64
CA LEU A 56 -27.76 0.14 -0.77
C LEU A 56 -27.20 -0.25 0.60
N LEU A 57 -27.17 0.69 1.54
CA LEU A 57 -26.73 0.43 2.92
C LEU A 57 -27.63 -0.59 3.64
N LYS A 58 -28.96 -0.47 3.48
CA LYS A 58 -29.93 -1.42 4.07
C LYS A 58 -29.73 -2.83 3.52
N VAL A 59 -29.57 -2.96 2.20
CA VAL A 59 -29.31 -4.25 1.54
C VAL A 59 -28.01 -4.87 2.08
N HIS A 60 -26.93 -4.10 2.13
CA HIS A 60 -25.65 -4.59 2.65
C HIS A 60 -25.79 -5.09 4.10
N VAL A 61 -26.42 -4.31 4.97
CA VAL A 61 -26.58 -4.68 6.39
C VAL A 61 -27.51 -5.90 6.56
N ALA A 62 -28.47 -6.12 5.64
CA ALA A 62 -29.31 -7.31 5.65
C ALA A 62 -28.53 -8.61 5.36
N HIS A 63 -27.39 -8.54 4.68
CA HIS A 63 -26.49 -9.69 4.51
C HIS A 63 -25.62 -10.00 5.74
N LYS A 64 -25.52 -9.10 6.72
CA LYS A 64 -24.68 -9.33 7.92
C LYS A 64 -25.29 -10.36 8.85
N THR A 65 -24.44 -11.18 9.45
CA THR A 65 -24.81 -12.03 10.59
C THR A 65 -25.01 -11.19 11.87
N GLN A 66 -25.69 -11.74 12.89
CA GLN A 66 -25.84 -11.04 14.18
C GLN A 66 -24.48 -10.77 14.85
N ALA A 67 -23.56 -11.72 14.72
CA ALA A 67 -22.22 -11.57 15.29
C ALA A 67 -21.41 -10.45 14.61
N MET A 68 -21.53 -10.25 13.29
CA MET A 68 -20.90 -9.11 12.59
C MET A 68 -21.47 -7.76 13.07
N LYS A 69 -22.79 -7.71 13.31
CA LYS A 69 -23.43 -6.50 13.84
C LYS A 69 -22.93 -6.16 15.25
N ALA A 70 -22.75 -7.17 16.11
CA ALA A 70 -22.20 -6.96 17.45
C ALA A 70 -20.75 -6.47 17.42
N GLN A 71 -19.91 -7.06 16.56
CA GLN A 71 -18.51 -6.63 16.42
C GLN A 71 -18.38 -5.19 15.96
N ASN A 72 -19.21 -4.74 15.01
CA ASN A 72 -19.15 -3.37 14.51
C ASN A 72 -19.41 -2.31 15.62
N GLY A 73 -20.25 -2.61 16.58
CA GLY A 73 -20.56 -1.72 17.71
C GLY A 73 -19.41 -1.52 18.71
N HIS A 74 -18.39 -2.38 18.66
CA HIS A 74 -17.24 -2.35 19.57
C HIS A 74 -15.91 -2.11 18.84
N PHE A 75 -15.93 -1.80 17.55
CA PHE A 75 -14.72 -1.58 16.76
C PHE A 75 -14.06 -0.25 17.13
N ASN A 76 -12.77 -0.33 17.55
CA ASN A 76 -11.94 0.85 17.78
C ASN A 76 -11.05 1.09 16.55
N PRO A 77 -11.13 2.24 15.87
CA PRO A 77 -10.30 2.54 14.69
C PRO A 77 -8.79 2.44 14.95
N ALA A 78 -8.31 2.69 16.17
CA ALA A 78 -6.90 2.59 16.53
C ALA A 78 -6.37 1.14 16.51
N ASP A 79 -7.26 0.14 16.64
CA ASP A 79 -6.89 -1.28 16.64
C ASP A 79 -6.96 -1.93 15.24
N ARG A 80 -7.14 -1.11 14.18
CA ARG A 80 -7.31 -1.61 12.81
C ARG A 80 -6.07 -2.30 12.29
N PHE A 81 -4.89 -1.81 12.62
CA PHE A 81 -3.60 -2.35 12.21
C PHE A 81 -2.69 -2.57 13.40
N THR A 82 -1.90 -3.64 13.34
CA THR A 82 -0.93 -4.03 14.38
C THR A 82 0.44 -4.32 13.76
N GLN A 83 1.43 -4.67 14.58
CA GLN A 83 2.74 -5.13 14.09
C GLN A 83 2.63 -6.41 13.25
N GLN A 84 1.53 -7.15 13.34
CA GLN A 84 1.32 -8.37 12.57
C GLN A 84 0.91 -8.10 11.13
N ASP A 85 0.47 -6.87 10.82
CA ASP A 85 0.02 -6.52 9.48
C ASP A 85 1.21 -6.35 8.54
N ILE A 86 1.32 -7.30 7.60
CA ILE A 86 2.25 -7.31 6.46
C ILE A 86 1.45 -7.81 5.26
N ALA A 87 1.47 -7.02 4.16
CA ALA A 87 0.78 -7.38 2.94
C ALA A 87 1.74 -8.00 1.92
N LEU A 88 1.36 -9.16 1.37
CA LEU A 88 1.95 -9.66 0.12
C LEU A 88 1.13 -9.11 -1.05
N ILE A 89 1.78 -8.43 -1.98
CA ILE A 89 1.19 -7.89 -3.20
C ILE A 89 1.50 -8.85 -4.35
N THR A 90 0.48 -9.27 -5.11
CA THR A 90 0.67 -10.19 -6.25
C THR A 90 -0.48 -10.12 -7.23
N TYR A 91 -0.22 -10.44 -8.50
CA TYR A 91 -1.29 -10.84 -9.41
C TYR A 91 -1.76 -12.26 -9.09
N GLY A 92 -3.02 -12.54 -9.37
CA GLY A 92 -3.59 -13.87 -9.20
C GLY A 92 -2.94 -14.94 -10.09
N ASP A 93 -2.36 -14.54 -11.23
CA ASP A 93 -1.72 -15.40 -12.24
C ASP A 93 -0.19 -15.30 -12.28
N ILE A 94 0.44 -14.71 -11.28
CA ILE A 94 1.92 -14.63 -11.27
C ILE A 94 2.58 -15.99 -11.06
N LEU A 95 1.92 -16.87 -10.31
CA LEU A 95 2.34 -18.26 -10.11
C LEU A 95 1.42 -19.20 -10.91
N LEU A 96 1.98 -19.89 -11.88
CA LEU A 96 1.24 -20.88 -12.69
C LEU A 96 1.66 -22.30 -12.36
N SER A 97 0.68 -23.20 -12.38
CA SER A 97 0.85 -24.64 -12.25
C SER A 97 -0.04 -25.37 -13.26
N ASP A 98 0.44 -26.49 -13.79
CA ASP A 98 -0.33 -27.31 -14.71
C ASP A 98 -1.46 -28.09 -14.00
N SER A 99 -1.43 -28.15 -12.67
CA SER A 99 -2.30 -29.04 -11.85
C SER A 99 -3.37 -28.31 -11.04
N ALA A 100 -3.34 -26.97 -11.00
CA ALA A 100 -4.26 -26.17 -10.17
C ALA A 100 -4.53 -24.80 -10.80
N SER A 101 -5.65 -24.16 -10.42
CA SER A 101 -5.93 -22.77 -10.80
C SER A 101 -4.84 -21.83 -10.24
N PRO A 102 -4.60 -20.66 -10.87
CA PRO A 102 -3.61 -19.71 -10.37
C PRO A 102 -3.82 -19.30 -8.90
N LEU A 103 -5.06 -19.01 -8.50
CA LEU A 103 -5.37 -18.66 -7.10
C LEU A 103 -5.11 -19.83 -6.13
N ALA A 104 -5.43 -21.07 -6.51
CA ALA A 104 -5.11 -22.24 -5.71
C ALA A 104 -3.59 -22.50 -5.64
N THR A 105 -2.85 -22.19 -6.71
CA THR A 105 -1.38 -22.28 -6.75
C THR A 105 -0.74 -21.25 -5.80
N LEU A 106 -1.27 -20.02 -5.79
CA LEU A 106 -0.83 -18.97 -4.86
C LEU A 106 -1.06 -19.39 -3.39
N ALA A 107 -2.27 -19.90 -3.08
CA ALA A 107 -2.58 -20.41 -1.74
C ALA A 107 -1.59 -21.51 -1.31
N ASN A 108 -1.29 -22.45 -2.21
CA ASN A 108 -0.35 -23.55 -1.96
C ASN A 108 1.08 -23.04 -1.74
N PHE A 109 1.54 -22.06 -2.53
CA PHE A 109 2.85 -21.42 -2.34
C PHE A 109 2.99 -20.84 -0.93
N LEU A 110 2.01 -20.06 -0.48
CA LEU A 110 2.05 -19.43 0.84
C LEU A 110 2.01 -20.42 2.00
N GLU A 111 1.26 -21.50 1.87
CA GLU A 111 1.09 -22.51 2.92
C GLU A 111 2.26 -23.52 3.00
N CYS A 112 2.84 -23.86 1.84
CA CYS A 112 3.84 -24.91 1.75
C CYS A 112 5.28 -24.41 1.72
N THR A 113 5.51 -23.10 1.48
CA THR A 113 6.87 -22.56 1.49
C THR A 113 7.36 -22.34 2.92
N SER A 114 8.45 -23.02 3.27
CA SER A 114 9.06 -22.87 4.59
C SER A 114 9.43 -21.42 4.88
N GLY A 115 9.02 -20.93 6.05
CA GLY A 115 9.28 -19.57 6.51
C GLY A 115 8.26 -18.51 6.04
N LEU A 116 7.34 -18.82 5.12
CA LEU A 116 6.30 -17.87 4.71
C LEU A 116 4.96 -18.08 5.44
N ARG A 117 4.72 -19.28 5.94
CA ARG A 117 3.49 -19.61 6.64
C ARG A 117 3.34 -18.76 7.92
N GLY A 118 2.23 -18.01 8.01
CA GLY A 118 1.92 -17.17 9.17
C GLY A 118 2.70 -15.87 9.28
N VAL A 119 3.52 -15.53 8.28
CA VAL A 119 4.29 -14.28 8.23
C VAL A 119 3.46 -13.16 7.60
N PHE A 120 2.80 -13.45 6.48
CA PHE A 120 1.85 -12.52 5.87
C PHE A 120 0.46 -12.76 6.45
N ASN A 121 -0.18 -11.72 6.97
CA ASN A 121 -1.58 -11.80 7.38
C ASN A 121 -2.51 -11.12 6.37
N THR A 122 -1.98 -10.35 5.43
CA THR A 122 -2.73 -9.62 4.40
C THR A 122 -2.27 -10.04 3.01
N LEU A 123 -3.21 -10.29 2.12
CA LEU A 123 -2.96 -10.62 0.72
C LEU A 123 -3.63 -9.59 -0.17
N HIS A 124 -2.82 -8.81 -0.87
CA HIS A 124 -3.27 -7.91 -1.92
C HIS A 124 -3.23 -8.66 -3.26
N ILE A 125 -4.39 -9.09 -3.73
CA ILE A 125 -4.54 -9.67 -5.06
C ILE A 125 -4.91 -8.54 -5.99
N LEU A 126 -3.98 -8.17 -6.88
CA LEU A 126 -4.18 -7.16 -7.92
C LEU A 126 -5.39 -7.55 -8.80
N PRO A 127 -5.99 -6.66 -9.58
CA PRO A 127 -7.32 -6.87 -10.14
C PRO A 127 -7.49 -8.26 -10.75
N PHE A 128 -8.38 -9.04 -10.16
CA PHE A 128 -8.66 -10.44 -10.54
C PHE A 128 -9.99 -10.58 -11.27
N PHE A 129 -10.53 -9.47 -11.74
CA PHE A 129 -11.77 -9.39 -12.52
C PHE A 129 -11.50 -9.61 -14.02
N PRO A 130 -12.51 -9.96 -14.85
CA PRO A 130 -12.34 -9.97 -16.30
C PRO A 130 -11.92 -8.61 -16.82
N TYR A 131 -10.96 -8.60 -17.73
CA TYR A 131 -10.35 -7.38 -18.24
C TYR A 131 -10.00 -7.48 -19.73
N SER A 132 -9.78 -6.34 -20.39
CA SER A 132 -9.37 -6.27 -21.79
C SER A 132 -7.88 -5.92 -21.98
N SER A 133 -7.32 -5.12 -21.08
CA SER A 133 -5.92 -4.67 -21.16
C SER A 133 -5.33 -4.32 -19.79
N ASP A 134 -4.07 -3.85 -19.79
CA ASP A 134 -3.30 -3.40 -18.61
C ASP A 134 -3.28 -4.39 -17.42
N ARG A 135 -3.20 -5.70 -17.73
CA ARG A 135 -3.05 -6.75 -16.72
C ARG A 135 -4.07 -6.66 -15.58
N GLY A 136 -5.35 -6.38 -15.90
CA GLY A 136 -6.45 -6.33 -14.94
C GLY A 136 -6.98 -4.92 -14.65
N PHE A 137 -6.26 -3.85 -15.00
CA PHE A 137 -6.68 -2.48 -14.71
C PHE A 137 -7.61 -1.87 -15.78
N SER A 138 -8.02 -2.63 -16.81
CA SER A 138 -9.10 -2.28 -17.74
C SER A 138 -10.25 -3.28 -17.57
N ILE A 139 -11.05 -3.09 -16.52
CA ILE A 139 -12.05 -4.06 -16.07
C ILE A 139 -13.27 -4.05 -16.99
N THR A 140 -13.68 -5.24 -17.46
CA THR A 140 -14.91 -5.42 -18.26
C THR A 140 -16.12 -5.76 -17.40
N ASP A 141 -15.93 -6.44 -16.27
CA ASP A 141 -16.96 -6.76 -15.29
C ASP A 141 -16.42 -6.74 -13.86
N PHE A 142 -16.89 -5.78 -13.07
CA PHE A 142 -16.48 -5.56 -11.67
C PHE A 142 -17.07 -6.57 -10.67
N LYS A 143 -18.00 -7.42 -11.09
CA LYS A 143 -18.79 -8.26 -10.18
C LYS A 143 -18.45 -9.75 -10.26
N THR A 144 -17.61 -10.16 -11.21
CA THR A 144 -17.19 -11.56 -11.40
C THR A 144 -15.68 -11.73 -11.30
N VAL A 145 -15.21 -12.91 -10.91
CA VAL A 145 -13.79 -13.29 -10.97
C VAL A 145 -13.46 -13.74 -12.38
N ASP A 146 -12.29 -13.37 -12.92
CA ASP A 146 -11.83 -13.89 -14.22
C ASP A 146 -11.74 -15.43 -14.13
N PRO A 147 -12.49 -16.18 -14.97
CA PRO A 147 -12.48 -17.64 -14.95
C PRO A 147 -11.09 -18.26 -15.16
N LYS A 148 -10.15 -17.51 -15.75
CA LYS A 148 -8.76 -17.97 -15.93
C LYS A 148 -8.00 -18.03 -14.61
N LEU A 149 -8.38 -17.21 -13.62
CA LEU A 149 -7.75 -17.16 -12.31
C LEU A 149 -8.37 -18.14 -11.32
N GLY A 150 -9.69 -18.30 -11.39
CA GLY A 150 -10.48 -19.12 -10.47
C GLY A 150 -11.90 -18.62 -10.31
N SER A 151 -12.40 -18.61 -9.08
CA SER A 151 -13.77 -18.26 -8.75
C SER A 151 -13.86 -17.44 -7.45
N TRP A 152 -15.03 -16.89 -7.14
CA TRP A 152 -15.29 -16.29 -5.82
C TRP A 152 -15.05 -17.28 -4.67
N GLN A 153 -15.24 -18.58 -4.88
CA GLN A 153 -14.98 -19.59 -3.85
C GLN A 153 -13.49 -19.67 -3.52
N ASP A 154 -12.59 -19.51 -4.51
CA ASP A 154 -11.15 -19.48 -4.27
C ASP A 154 -10.77 -18.24 -3.45
N ILE A 155 -11.34 -17.07 -3.79
CA ILE A 155 -11.13 -15.81 -3.03
C ILE A 155 -11.66 -15.93 -1.60
N GLU A 156 -12.87 -16.50 -1.42
CA GLU A 156 -13.49 -16.71 -0.11
C GLU A 156 -12.64 -17.67 0.74
N SER A 157 -12.08 -18.72 0.14
CA SER A 157 -11.16 -19.66 0.82
C SER A 157 -9.86 -18.97 1.29
N LEU A 158 -9.30 -18.04 0.50
CA LEU A 158 -8.17 -17.23 0.92
C LEU A 158 -8.55 -16.31 2.09
N SER A 159 -9.78 -15.77 2.10
CA SER A 159 -10.27 -14.89 3.17
C SER A 159 -10.42 -15.57 4.53
N GLU A 160 -10.43 -16.92 4.58
CA GLU A 160 -10.44 -17.66 5.84
C GLU A 160 -9.12 -17.57 6.61
N ARG A 161 -8.03 -17.24 5.91
CA ARG A 161 -6.66 -17.23 6.46
C ARG A 161 -5.96 -15.89 6.39
N TYR A 162 -6.33 -15.07 5.40
CA TYR A 162 -5.71 -13.76 5.13
C TYR A 162 -6.77 -12.67 5.19
N ARG A 163 -6.37 -11.49 5.64
CA ARG A 163 -7.07 -10.27 5.31
C ARG A 163 -6.88 -10.02 3.82
N LEU A 164 -7.94 -9.67 3.11
CA LEU A 164 -7.84 -9.44 1.67
C LEU A 164 -7.89 -7.95 1.34
N MET A 165 -6.97 -7.52 0.50
CA MET A 165 -6.98 -6.22 -0.13
C MET A 165 -7.39 -6.38 -1.58
N PHE A 166 -8.46 -5.68 -1.99
CA PHE A 166 -8.97 -5.64 -3.36
C PHE A 166 -8.75 -4.26 -3.97
N ASP A 167 -8.48 -4.24 -5.28
CA ASP A 167 -8.44 -2.99 -6.03
C ASP A 167 -9.84 -2.49 -6.35
N GLY A 168 -10.14 -1.29 -5.90
CA GLY A 168 -11.25 -0.48 -6.37
C GLY A 168 -10.78 0.37 -7.55
N VAL A 169 -10.76 -0.22 -8.74
CA VAL A 169 -10.44 0.49 -9.99
C VAL A 169 -11.66 1.32 -10.38
N PHE A 170 -11.93 2.37 -9.61
CA PHE A 170 -13.17 3.15 -9.75
C PHE A 170 -13.02 4.40 -10.61
N ASN A 171 -11.79 4.73 -11.01
CA ASN A 171 -11.58 5.86 -11.92
C ASN A 171 -12.06 5.55 -13.34
N HIS A 172 -11.90 4.32 -13.81
CA HIS A 172 -12.17 3.96 -15.20
C HIS A 172 -12.67 2.51 -15.33
N ALA A 173 -13.22 2.19 -16.50
CA ALA A 173 -13.62 0.85 -16.92
C ALA A 173 -13.05 0.53 -18.30
N SER A 174 -13.10 -0.73 -18.69
CA SER A 174 -12.77 -1.13 -20.07
C SER A 174 -13.73 -0.53 -21.09
N SER A 175 -13.19 -0.17 -22.25
CA SER A 175 -14.00 0.16 -23.43
C SER A 175 -14.94 -1.00 -23.86
N GLN A 176 -14.62 -2.22 -23.44
CA GLN A 176 -15.42 -3.42 -23.72
C GLN A 176 -16.43 -3.74 -22.59
N SER A 177 -16.49 -2.91 -21.56
CA SER A 177 -17.46 -3.10 -20.47
C SER A 177 -18.90 -2.94 -20.99
N MET A 178 -19.82 -3.75 -20.47
CA MET A 178 -21.23 -3.71 -20.88
C MET A 178 -21.84 -2.32 -20.68
N PRO A 179 -21.64 -1.59 -19.57
CA PRO A 179 -22.19 -0.24 -19.40
C PRO A 179 -21.72 0.76 -20.46
N PHE A 180 -20.45 0.71 -20.86
CA PHE A 180 -19.95 1.59 -21.90
C PHE A 180 -20.50 1.22 -23.28
N GLN A 181 -20.58 -0.05 -23.63
CA GLN A 181 -21.17 -0.52 -24.89
C GLN A 181 -22.67 -0.13 -24.98
N GLU A 182 -23.42 -0.27 -23.91
CA GLU A 182 -24.81 0.15 -23.83
C GLU A 182 -24.97 1.69 -23.95
N MET A 183 -24.03 2.45 -23.41
CA MET A 183 -23.98 3.91 -23.64
C MET A 183 -23.77 4.23 -25.12
N LEU A 184 -22.85 3.56 -25.81
CA LEU A 184 -22.62 3.73 -27.26
C LEU A 184 -23.83 3.34 -28.11
N ASN A 185 -24.60 2.34 -27.64
CA ASN A 185 -25.86 1.90 -28.26
C ASN A 185 -27.04 2.84 -28.00
N GLY A 186 -26.84 3.91 -27.22
CA GLY A 186 -27.87 4.90 -26.91
C GLY A 186 -28.87 4.44 -25.84
N ASN A 187 -28.53 3.43 -25.03
CA ASN A 187 -29.38 2.98 -23.93
C ASN A 187 -29.50 4.08 -22.85
N PRO A 188 -30.72 4.59 -22.56
CA PRO A 188 -30.93 5.71 -21.64
C PRO A 188 -30.51 5.40 -20.19
N ASP A 189 -30.47 4.14 -19.79
CA ASP A 189 -30.04 3.75 -18.44
C ASP A 189 -28.55 3.97 -18.20
N TYR A 190 -27.74 3.97 -19.28
CA TYR A 190 -26.28 4.14 -19.25
C TYR A 190 -25.82 5.49 -19.78
N GLN A 191 -26.74 6.39 -20.12
CA GLN A 191 -26.35 7.75 -20.54
C GLN A 191 -25.58 8.49 -19.45
N GLY A 192 -24.44 9.08 -19.83
CA GLY A 192 -23.53 9.76 -18.91
C GLY A 192 -22.75 8.80 -18.00
N PHE A 193 -22.55 7.54 -18.40
CA PHE A 193 -21.65 6.60 -17.74
C PHE A 193 -20.19 7.06 -17.81
N ALA A 194 -19.77 7.58 -18.95
CA ALA A 194 -18.44 8.14 -19.18
C ALA A 194 -18.51 9.62 -19.54
N THR A 195 -17.43 10.36 -19.34
CA THR A 195 -17.29 11.75 -19.76
C THR A 195 -17.07 11.84 -21.26
N THR A 196 -17.97 12.50 -21.98
CA THR A 196 -18.00 12.51 -23.46
C THR A 196 -18.19 13.91 -24.03
N TYR A 197 -17.67 14.11 -25.26
CA TYR A 197 -17.78 15.32 -26.07
C TYR A 197 -18.25 14.97 -27.48
N ARG A 198 -18.94 15.90 -28.14
CA ARG A 198 -19.34 15.77 -29.56
C ARG A 198 -18.22 16.14 -30.53
N SER A 199 -17.26 16.92 -30.06
CA SER A 199 -16.10 17.37 -30.81
C SER A 199 -14.88 17.44 -29.89
N PRO A 200 -13.69 17.09 -30.36
CA PRO A 200 -12.47 17.24 -29.57
C PRO A 200 -12.15 18.71 -29.26
N ASN A 201 -12.74 19.65 -30.00
CA ASN A 201 -12.53 21.10 -29.81
C ASN A 201 -13.37 21.70 -28.68
N GLU A 202 -14.30 20.94 -28.09
CA GLU A 202 -15.02 21.38 -26.88
C GLU A 202 -14.09 21.48 -25.67
N LEU A 203 -13.00 20.70 -25.66
CA LEU A 203 -11.90 20.88 -24.73
C LEU A 203 -10.84 21.76 -25.42
N THR A 204 -10.77 23.04 -25.03
CA THR A 204 -9.87 24.00 -25.68
C THR A 204 -8.39 23.68 -25.47
N PRO A 205 -7.48 24.19 -26.32
CA PRO A 205 -6.04 24.00 -26.13
C PRO A 205 -5.55 24.49 -24.76
N GLU A 206 -6.11 25.61 -24.26
CA GLU A 206 -5.76 26.18 -22.95
C GLU A 206 -6.20 25.25 -21.82
N GLN A 207 -7.40 24.67 -21.90
CA GLN A 207 -7.88 23.69 -20.93
C GLN A 207 -7.01 22.42 -20.94
N ARG A 208 -6.66 21.92 -22.16
CA ARG A 208 -5.77 20.76 -22.29
C ARG A 208 -4.40 21.00 -21.67
N ALA A 209 -3.83 22.19 -21.80
CA ALA A 209 -2.51 22.53 -21.28
C ALA A 209 -2.42 22.51 -19.73
N ILE A 210 -3.56 22.70 -19.04
CA ILE A 210 -3.63 22.69 -17.57
C ILE A 210 -3.76 21.25 -17.03
N ILE A 211 -4.35 20.33 -17.80
CA ILE A 211 -4.64 18.97 -17.36
C ILE A 211 -3.33 18.20 -17.08
N VAL A 212 -3.25 17.65 -15.87
CA VAL A 212 -2.14 16.79 -15.43
C VAL A 212 -2.57 15.33 -15.54
N ARG A 213 -1.74 14.48 -16.13
CA ARG A 213 -2.05 13.07 -16.32
C ARG A 213 -0.79 12.20 -16.38
N PRO A 214 -0.88 10.91 -15.98
CA PRO A 214 0.30 10.02 -15.88
C PRO A 214 0.71 9.40 -17.23
N ARG A 215 0.29 9.98 -18.35
CA ARG A 215 0.54 9.49 -19.73
C ARG A 215 0.85 10.67 -20.66
N THR A 216 1.43 10.36 -21.81
CA THR A 216 1.76 11.33 -22.89
C THR A 216 0.83 11.22 -24.10
N SER A 217 -0.10 10.25 -24.12
CA SER A 217 -1.11 10.09 -25.18
C SER A 217 -2.19 11.17 -25.12
N ASP A 218 -3.02 11.30 -26.17
CA ASP A 218 -4.17 12.21 -26.14
C ASP A 218 -5.17 11.85 -25.03
N ILE A 219 -5.79 12.89 -24.43
CA ILE A 219 -6.78 12.75 -23.36
C ILE A 219 -8.13 12.29 -23.89
N LEU A 220 -8.48 12.59 -25.11
CA LEU A 220 -9.75 12.22 -25.75
C LEU A 220 -9.54 11.15 -26.79
N THR A 221 -10.29 10.06 -26.68
CA THR A 221 -10.31 8.96 -27.65
C THR A 221 -11.64 8.99 -28.42
N GLN A 222 -11.59 8.86 -29.75
CA GLN A 222 -12.79 8.81 -30.59
C GLN A 222 -13.40 7.40 -30.58
N TYR A 223 -14.73 7.35 -30.36
CA TYR A 223 -15.55 6.14 -30.49
C TYR A 223 -16.73 6.36 -31.42
N GLN A 224 -17.26 5.29 -32.00
CA GLN A 224 -18.52 5.33 -32.76
C GLN A 224 -19.68 4.97 -31.84
N SER A 225 -20.68 5.84 -31.78
CA SER A 225 -21.96 5.57 -31.13
C SER A 225 -23.07 5.44 -32.19
N ILE A 226 -24.26 5.03 -31.76
CA ILE A 226 -25.45 4.95 -32.62
C ILE A 226 -25.80 6.31 -33.27
N ASP A 227 -25.49 7.42 -32.58
CA ASP A 227 -25.76 8.79 -33.03
C ASP A 227 -24.57 9.43 -33.76
N GLY A 228 -23.52 8.65 -34.08
CA GLY A 228 -22.31 9.11 -34.75
C GLY A 228 -21.07 9.13 -33.85
N PRO A 229 -19.97 9.77 -34.29
CA PRO A 229 -18.72 9.79 -33.54
C PRO A 229 -18.84 10.64 -32.29
N ILE A 230 -18.27 10.13 -31.19
CA ILE A 230 -18.09 10.85 -29.92
C ILE A 230 -16.63 10.78 -29.48
N TRP A 231 -16.21 11.73 -28.64
CA TRP A 231 -14.89 11.76 -28.03
C TRP A 231 -15.06 11.51 -26.54
N VAL A 232 -14.36 10.49 -26.04
CA VAL A 232 -14.48 10.03 -24.67
C VAL A 232 -13.20 10.38 -23.91
N TRP A 233 -13.33 10.83 -22.68
CA TRP A 233 -12.20 11.09 -21.79
C TRP A 233 -11.51 9.78 -21.40
N THR A 234 -10.18 9.73 -21.56
CA THR A 234 -9.35 8.55 -21.33
C THR A 234 -8.02 8.97 -20.71
N THR A 235 -7.99 9.10 -19.40
CA THR A 235 -6.81 9.58 -18.66
C THR A 235 -5.60 8.67 -18.88
N PHE A 236 -5.78 7.36 -18.97
CA PHE A 236 -4.69 6.38 -18.98
C PHE A 236 -4.41 5.81 -20.36
N SER A 237 -5.42 5.28 -21.03
CA SER A 237 -5.28 4.66 -22.35
C SER A 237 -6.61 4.66 -23.10
N PRO A 238 -6.62 4.48 -24.44
CA PRO A 238 -7.87 4.38 -25.20
C PRO A 238 -8.83 3.30 -24.71
N ASP A 239 -8.36 2.25 -24.04
CA ASP A 239 -9.21 1.18 -23.52
C ASP A 239 -9.65 1.40 -22.06
N GLN A 240 -9.18 2.47 -21.40
CA GLN A 240 -9.54 2.82 -20.03
C GLN A 240 -10.43 4.07 -20.06
N ILE A 241 -11.75 3.85 -20.02
CA ILE A 241 -12.79 4.87 -20.14
C ILE A 241 -13.05 5.47 -18.77
N ASP A 242 -12.76 6.76 -18.58
CA ASP A 242 -12.99 7.44 -17.31
C ASP A 242 -14.49 7.52 -16.99
N LEU A 243 -14.84 7.14 -15.75
CA LEU A 243 -16.21 7.14 -15.26
C LEU A 243 -16.66 8.56 -14.93
N ASN A 244 -17.83 8.93 -15.37
CA ASN A 244 -18.36 10.27 -15.15
C ASN A 244 -18.92 10.44 -13.73
N PHE A 245 -18.07 10.81 -12.77
CA PHE A 245 -18.50 11.08 -11.39
C PHE A 245 -19.38 12.31 -11.23
N THR A 246 -19.54 13.17 -12.25
CA THR A 246 -20.54 14.24 -12.20
C THR A 246 -21.97 13.70 -12.31
N ASN A 247 -22.13 12.42 -12.70
CA ASN A 247 -23.41 11.71 -12.70
C ASN A 247 -23.61 10.94 -11.39
N PRO A 248 -24.57 11.32 -10.52
CA PRO A 248 -24.80 10.64 -9.25
C PRO A 248 -25.11 9.14 -9.37
N ARG A 249 -25.63 8.68 -10.51
CA ARG A 249 -25.91 7.25 -10.74
C ARG A 249 -24.61 6.45 -10.84
N VAL A 250 -23.57 7.01 -11.46
CA VAL A 250 -22.23 6.39 -11.54
C VAL A 250 -21.64 6.22 -10.15
N LEU A 251 -21.68 7.25 -9.31
CA LEU A 251 -21.21 7.17 -7.93
C LEU A 251 -21.96 6.09 -7.13
N LEU A 252 -23.29 5.99 -7.27
CA LEU A 252 -24.08 4.98 -6.57
C LEU A 252 -23.77 3.54 -7.04
N GLU A 253 -23.51 3.33 -8.34
CA GLU A 253 -23.05 2.03 -8.88
C GLU A 253 -21.68 1.64 -8.33
N VAL A 254 -20.76 2.61 -8.23
CA VAL A 254 -19.45 2.40 -7.60
C VAL A 254 -19.60 2.05 -6.11
N ILE A 255 -20.49 2.70 -5.37
CA ILE A 255 -20.78 2.35 -3.97
C ILE A 255 -21.38 0.95 -3.84
N ASP A 256 -22.27 0.53 -4.74
CA ASP A 256 -22.79 -0.84 -4.73
C ASP A 256 -21.69 -1.88 -4.95
N THR A 257 -20.77 -1.58 -5.88
CA THR A 257 -19.57 -2.41 -6.15
C THR A 257 -18.64 -2.46 -4.94
N LEU A 258 -18.36 -1.32 -4.30
CA LEU A 258 -17.58 -1.25 -3.06
C LEU A 258 -18.18 -2.14 -1.96
N LEU A 259 -19.49 -2.04 -1.74
CA LEU A 259 -20.22 -2.85 -0.77
C LEU A 259 -20.24 -4.34 -1.15
N LEU A 260 -20.27 -4.67 -2.45
CA LEU A 260 -20.12 -6.04 -2.93
C LEU A 260 -18.75 -6.60 -2.58
N TYR A 261 -17.67 -5.86 -2.83
CA TYR A 261 -16.30 -6.29 -2.48
C TYR A 261 -16.17 -6.60 -0.98
N VAL A 262 -16.74 -5.75 -0.12
CA VAL A 262 -16.81 -6.01 1.32
C VAL A 262 -17.55 -7.31 1.63
N ARG A 263 -18.69 -7.57 0.99
CA ARG A 263 -19.43 -8.83 1.16
C ARG A 263 -18.64 -10.06 0.68
N ARG A 264 -17.84 -9.89 -0.37
CA ARG A 264 -16.98 -10.93 -0.96
C ARG A 264 -15.66 -11.13 -0.27
N GLY A 265 -15.37 -10.31 0.74
CA GLY A 265 -14.25 -10.62 1.57
C GLY A 265 -13.17 -9.55 1.68
N ALA A 266 -13.33 -8.39 1.07
CA ALA A 266 -12.36 -7.33 1.23
C ALA A 266 -12.32 -6.79 2.67
N ASP A 267 -11.14 -6.75 3.26
CA ASP A 267 -10.83 -6.07 4.52
C ASP A 267 -10.19 -4.70 4.27
N ILE A 268 -9.58 -4.54 3.10
CA ILE A 268 -8.95 -3.31 2.65
C ILE A 268 -9.35 -3.09 1.18
N ILE A 269 -9.76 -1.88 0.83
CA ILE A 269 -10.00 -1.47 -0.55
C ILE A 269 -8.89 -0.50 -0.95
N ARG A 270 -8.09 -0.86 -1.95
CA ARG A 270 -7.13 0.03 -2.58
C ARG A 270 -7.87 0.83 -3.66
N LEU A 271 -7.99 2.12 -3.46
CA LEU A 271 -8.55 3.04 -4.44
C LEU A 271 -7.46 3.36 -5.47
N ASP A 272 -7.55 2.69 -6.61
CA ASP A 272 -6.62 2.84 -7.72
C ASP A 272 -6.79 4.19 -8.40
N ALA A 273 -5.66 4.86 -8.68
CA ALA A 273 -5.61 6.11 -9.45
C ALA A 273 -6.61 7.19 -8.98
N VAL A 274 -6.91 7.21 -7.69
CA VAL A 274 -8.01 8.01 -7.09
C VAL A 274 -7.87 9.51 -7.34
N THR A 275 -6.66 10.00 -7.60
CA THR A 275 -6.35 11.40 -7.91
C THR A 275 -7.19 11.95 -9.06
N TYR A 276 -7.60 11.11 -10.01
CA TYR A 276 -8.23 11.52 -11.28
C TYR A 276 -9.75 11.30 -11.33
N LEU A 277 -10.40 10.96 -10.22
CA LEU A 277 -11.85 10.63 -10.18
C LEU A 277 -12.76 11.75 -10.69
N TRP A 278 -12.36 13.01 -10.61
CA TRP A 278 -13.21 14.14 -10.98
C TRP A 278 -12.59 14.99 -12.06
N GLU A 279 -13.30 15.11 -13.19
CA GLU A 279 -12.87 15.90 -14.34
C GLU A 279 -13.63 17.24 -14.36
N GLU A 280 -12.87 18.33 -14.30
CA GLU A 280 -13.38 19.69 -14.40
C GLU A 280 -12.48 20.50 -15.34
N PRO A 281 -12.85 20.63 -16.64
CA PRO A 281 -12.06 21.37 -17.61
C PRO A 281 -11.78 22.81 -17.19
N GLY A 282 -10.50 23.20 -17.24
CA GLY A 282 -10.04 24.49 -16.70
C GLY A 282 -9.37 24.37 -15.32
N THR A 283 -9.29 23.15 -14.81
CA THR A 283 -8.51 22.78 -13.62
C THR A 283 -7.47 21.73 -14.02
N PRO A 284 -6.52 21.36 -13.13
CA PRO A 284 -5.60 20.26 -13.36
C PRO A 284 -6.27 18.88 -13.56
N CYS A 285 -7.57 18.74 -13.27
CA CYS A 285 -8.33 17.48 -13.25
C CYS A 285 -7.64 16.39 -12.42
N ALA A 286 -6.95 16.79 -11.37
CA ALA A 286 -6.22 15.93 -10.45
C ALA A 286 -6.27 16.52 -9.05
N ASN A 287 -6.46 15.67 -8.04
CA ASN A 287 -6.45 16.04 -6.62
C ASN A 287 -7.45 17.16 -6.26
N LEU A 288 -8.63 17.13 -6.89
CA LEU A 288 -9.65 18.15 -6.68
C LEU A 288 -10.43 17.94 -5.37
N ALA A 289 -11.05 19.00 -4.87
CA ALA A 289 -11.88 18.94 -3.66
C ALA A 289 -13.02 17.92 -3.78
N GLN A 290 -13.57 17.75 -4.99
CA GLN A 290 -14.60 16.76 -5.29
C GLN A 290 -14.07 15.33 -5.18
N THR A 291 -12.81 15.07 -5.59
CA THR A 291 -12.14 13.78 -5.40
C THR A 291 -12.09 13.42 -3.91
N HIS A 292 -11.62 14.34 -3.07
CA HIS A 292 -11.60 14.15 -1.62
C HIS A 292 -12.99 13.89 -1.06
N GLU A 293 -14.01 14.62 -1.55
CA GLU A 293 -15.37 14.45 -1.07
C GLU A 293 -15.99 13.09 -1.45
N VAL A 294 -15.63 12.53 -2.61
CA VAL A 294 -16.00 11.16 -2.99
C VAL A 294 -15.38 10.14 -2.01
N ILE A 295 -14.10 10.31 -1.66
CA ILE A 295 -13.42 9.42 -0.70
C ILE A 295 -14.05 9.51 0.69
N ARG A 296 -14.39 10.73 1.14
CA ARG A 296 -15.11 10.95 2.40
C ARG A 296 -16.48 10.27 2.39
N LEU A 297 -17.19 10.32 1.27
CA LEU A 297 -18.45 9.60 1.14
C LEU A 297 -18.25 8.09 1.22
N PHE A 298 -17.22 7.52 0.56
CA PHE A 298 -16.88 6.10 0.70
C PHE A 298 -16.57 5.74 2.17
N ARG A 299 -15.85 6.62 2.89
CA ARG A 299 -15.56 6.40 4.31
C ARG A 299 -16.83 6.44 5.14
N ASP A 300 -17.70 7.44 4.96
CA ASP A 300 -18.98 7.54 5.67
C ASP A 300 -19.88 6.31 5.41
N VAL A 301 -19.92 5.81 4.17
CA VAL A 301 -20.62 4.56 3.80
C VAL A 301 -20.05 3.36 4.54
N LEU A 302 -18.72 3.23 4.59
CA LEU A 302 -18.07 2.13 5.28
C LEU A 302 -18.19 2.25 6.81
N ASP A 303 -18.15 3.44 7.39
CA ASP A 303 -18.36 3.64 8.83
C ASP A 303 -19.73 3.17 9.29
N ILE A 304 -20.74 3.30 8.42
CA ILE A 304 -22.09 2.79 8.68
C ILE A 304 -22.16 1.27 8.40
N ALA A 305 -21.61 0.85 7.28
CA ALA A 305 -21.80 -0.52 6.76
C ALA A 305 -20.77 -1.51 7.30
N ALA A 306 -19.50 -1.14 7.40
CA ALA A 306 -18.37 -2.03 7.71
C ALA A 306 -17.17 -1.24 8.27
N PRO A 307 -17.25 -0.67 9.47
CA PRO A 307 -16.25 0.25 10.02
C PRO A 307 -14.83 -0.33 10.11
N GLN A 308 -14.70 -1.67 10.19
CA GLN A 308 -13.42 -2.36 10.21
C GLN A 308 -12.69 -2.35 8.87
N VAL A 309 -13.39 -2.15 7.74
CA VAL A 309 -12.79 -2.12 6.41
C VAL A 309 -11.99 -0.83 6.23
N ALA A 310 -10.74 -0.96 5.80
CA ALA A 310 -9.88 0.17 5.51
C ALA A 310 -9.99 0.61 4.04
N LEU A 311 -9.81 1.91 3.80
CA LEU A 311 -9.47 2.46 2.50
C LEU A 311 -7.97 2.73 2.45
N THR A 312 -7.33 2.42 1.33
CA THR A 312 -5.97 2.88 1.02
C THR A 312 -5.97 3.59 -0.33
N THR A 313 -5.31 4.74 -0.39
CA THR A 313 -5.22 5.52 -1.63
C THR A 313 -3.91 5.27 -2.34
N GLU A 314 -4.01 5.08 -3.65
CA GLU A 314 -2.87 4.99 -4.57
C GLU A 314 -2.80 6.26 -5.40
N THR A 315 -1.76 7.08 -5.11
CA THR A 315 -1.60 8.42 -5.68
C THR A 315 -0.10 8.71 -5.85
N ASN A 316 0.42 8.55 -7.07
CA ASN A 316 1.81 8.91 -7.36
C ASN A 316 1.90 10.41 -7.67
N ILE A 317 1.88 11.22 -6.61
CA ILE A 317 1.96 12.69 -6.61
C ILE A 317 2.98 13.14 -5.54
N PRO A 318 3.35 14.42 -5.45
CA PRO A 318 4.25 14.91 -4.41
C PRO A 318 3.77 14.53 -3.00
N HIS A 319 4.73 14.23 -2.11
CA HIS A 319 4.42 13.72 -0.76
C HIS A 319 3.45 14.61 0.02
N GLU A 320 3.61 15.94 -0.06
CA GLU A 320 2.75 16.91 0.63
C GLU A 320 1.28 16.85 0.16
N GLU A 321 1.06 16.56 -1.13
CA GLU A 321 -0.27 16.37 -1.68
C GLU A 321 -0.80 14.96 -1.35
N ASN A 322 0.05 13.94 -1.40
CA ASN A 322 -0.32 12.57 -1.11
C ASN A 322 -0.86 12.39 0.32
N ILE A 323 -0.26 13.04 1.31
CA ILE A 323 -0.71 12.95 2.71
C ILE A 323 -2.05 13.66 2.97
N THR A 324 -2.54 14.52 2.04
CA THR A 324 -3.86 15.14 2.19
C THR A 324 -5.00 14.12 2.18
N TYR A 325 -4.78 12.93 1.59
CA TYR A 325 -5.73 11.82 1.60
C TYR A 325 -5.91 11.14 2.97
N PHE A 326 -5.18 11.55 3.98
CA PHE A 326 -5.54 11.25 5.37
C PHE A 326 -6.74 12.08 5.88
N GLY A 327 -7.12 13.14 5.14
CA GLY A 327 -8.18 14.05 5.56
C GLY A 327 -7.92 14.67 6.93
N ASN A 328 -8.94 14.69 7.79
CA ASN A 328 -8.80 15.17 9.16
C ASN A 328 -8.24 14.13 10.15
N GLY A 329 -7.80 12.98 9.66
CA GLY A 329 -7.32 11.87 10.47
C GLY A 329 -8.36 10.76 10.70
N TYR A 330 -9.59 10.90 10.19
CA TYR A 330 -10.67 9.92 10.37
C TYR A 330 -11.62 9.80 9.18
N ASP A 331 -11.71 10.81 8.31
CA ASP A 331 -12.79 10.97 7.34
C ASP A 331 -12.44 10.59 5.89
N GLU A 332 -11.18 10.21 5.62
CA GLU A 332 -10.76 9.73 4.30
C GLU A 332 -10.09 8.34 4.38
N ALA A 333 -8.87 8.17 3.83
CA ALA A 333 -8.19 6.88 3.80
C ALA A 333 -7.49 6.56 5.13
N GLN A 334 -7.51 5.30 5.54
CA GLN A 334 -6.81 4.80 6.72
C GLN A 334 -5.36 4.42 6.43
N MET A 335 -5.05 4.16 5.17
CA MET A 335 -3.69 4.03 4.69
C MET A 335 -3.48 4.90 3.46
N VAL A 336 -2.26 5.42 3.35
CA VAL A 336 -1.80 6.16 2.17
C VAL A 336 -0.50 5.50 1.70
N TYR A 337 -0.40 5.21 0.40
CA TYR A 337 0.83 4.66 -0.18
C TYR A 337 2.01 5.60 0.05
N ASN A 338 3.10 5.08 0.56
CA ASN A 338 4.31 5.86 0.84
C ASN A 338 5.20 5.95 -0.39
N PHE A 339 4.78 6.71 -1.41
CA PHE A 339 5.48 6.82 -2.69
C PHE A 339 6.84 7.51 -2.61
N ALA A 340 7.12 8.27 -1.55
CA ALA A 340 8.44 8.88 -1.36
C ALA A 340 9.50 7.85 -0.92
N LEU A 341 9.09 6.77 -0.26
CA LEU A 341 10.01 5.80 0.33
C LEU A 341 10.86 5.04 -0.71
N PRO A 342 10.31 4.44 -1.80
CA PRO A 342 11.10 3.67 -2.74
C PRO A 342 12.24 4.47 -3.39
N PRO A 343 12.01 5.65 -4.01
CA PRO A 343 13.09 6.41 -4.61
C PRO A 343 14.11 6.94 -3.60
N LEU A 344 13.70 7.27 -2.35
CA LEU A 344 14.61 7.64 -1.28
C LEU A 344 15.52 6.49 -0.86
N VAL A 345 14.98 5.27 -0.79
CA VAL A 345 15.78 4.07 -0.49
C VAL A 345 16.75 3.79 -1.63
N LEU A 346 16.33 3.88 -2.91
CA LEU A 346 17.27 3.74 -4.04
C LEU A 346 18.38 4.80 -3.96
N TYR A 347 18.03 6.07 -3.73
CA TYR A 347 19.03 7.14 -3.57
C TYR A 347 20.02 6.82 -2.45
N THR A 348 19.53 6.37 -1.30
CA THR A 348 20.34 5.98 -0.14
C THR A 348 21.36 4.90 -0.49
N PHE A 349 20.94 3.83 -1.17
CA PHE A 349 21.85 2.74 -1.54
C PHE A 349 22.80 3.10 -2.69
N TYR A 350 22.37 3.92 -3.64
CA TYR A 350 23.23 4.40 -4.73
C TYR A 350 24.29 5.38 -4.25
N GLN A 351 23.98 6.20 -3.25
CA GLN A 351 24.94 7.14 -2.64
C GLN A 351 25.74 6.52 -1.50
N ALA A 352 25.31 5.36 -0.98
CA ALA A 352 25.81 4.79 0.26
C ALA A 352 25.72 5.79 1.45
N ASP A 353 24.62 6.57 1.50
CA ASP A 353 24.41 7.66 2.45
C ASP A 353 22.92 7.74 2.84
N ALA A 354 22.61 7.57 4.13
CA ALA A 354 21.27 7.58 4.70
C ALA A 354 20.78 8.98 5.11
N THR A 355 21.52 10.04 4.86
CA THR A 355 21.25 11.38 5.38
C THR A 355 19.90 11.91 4.92
N GLU A 356 19.59 11.88 3.61
CA GLU A 356 18.34 12.42 3.08
C GLU A 356 17.14 11.57 3.51
N LEU A 357 17.27 10.25 3.52
CA LEU A 357 16.25 9.35 4.04
C LEU A 357 15.95 9.64 5.52
N SER A 358 17.00 9.79 6.35
CA SER A 358 16.87 10.08 7.79
C SER A 358 16.20 11.43 8.05
N LYS A 359 16.56 12.47 7.29
CA LYS A 359 15.91 13.78 7.36
C LYS A 359 14.42 13.67 7.04
N TRP A 360 14.07 13.03 5.94
CA TRP A 360 12.69 12.89 5.51
C TRP A 360 11.86 12.05 6.50
N VAL A 361 12.36 10.91 6.97
CA VAL A 361 11.65 10.07 7.96
C VAL A 361 11.34 10.87 9.23
N ASN A 362 12.22 11.79 9.63
CA ASN A 362 12.01 12.65 10.80
C ASN A 362 10.89 13.70 10.59
N THR A 363 10.45 13.94 9.36
CA THR A 363 9.33 14.86 9.06
C THR A 363 7.97 14.17 8.99
N LEU A 364 7.93 12.83 9.00
CA LEU A 364 6.68 12.09 8.86
C LEU A 364 5.73 12.37 10.03
N ALA A 365 4.54 12.84 9.69
CA ALA A 365 3.46 13.10 10.63
C ALA A 365 2.29 12.13 10.42
N TYR A 366 1.62 11.79 11.50
CA TYR A 366 0.48 10.89 11.52
C TYR A 366 -0.69 11.63 12.16
N PRO A 367 -1.76 11.95 11.40
CA PRO A 367 -2.85 12.79 11.91
C PRO A 367 -3.61 12.18 13.08
N SER A 368 -3.69 10.84 13.15
CA SER A 368 -4.37 10.11 14.23
C SER A 368 -3.82 8.69 14.38
N ASP A 369 -4.26 7.97 15.44
CA ASP A 369 -3.95 6.55 15.64
C ASP A 369 -4.80 5.63 14.74
N ALA A 370 -5.78 6.17 14.02
CA ALA A 370 -6.61 5.41 13.08
C ALA A 370 -5.99 5.28 11.69
N MET A 371 -4.87 5.98 11.43
CA MET A 371 -4.26 6.12 10.11
C MET A 371 -2.78 5.78 10.12
N THR A 372 -2.30 5.29 8.97
CA THR A 372 -0.89 4.94 8.83
C THR A 372 -0.46 4.93 7.36
N PHE A 373 0.86 4.85 7.10
CA PHE A 373 1.38 4.65 5.75
C PHE A 373 1.37 3.17 5.35
N PHE A 374 1.18 2.93 4.06
CA PHE A 374 1.49 1.66 3.43
C PHE A 374 2.90 1.73 2.85
N ASN A 375 3.86 1.15 3.57
CA ASN A 375 5.29 1.23 3.26
C ASN A 375 5.67 0.18 2.21
N ILE A 376 5.78 0.60 0.96
CA ILE A 376 6.20 -0.23 -0.16
C ILE A 376 7.61 0.14 -0.62
N LEU A 377 8.32 -0.79 -1.26
CA LEU A 377 9.52 -0.52 -2.06
C LEU A 377 9.31 -0.87 -3.53
N ASP A 378 8.45 -1.85 -3.78
CA ASP A 378 8.06 -2.30 -5.11
C ASP A 378 6.59 -2.72 -5.14
N THR A 379 6.01 -2.62 -6.32
CA THR A 379 4.68 -3.12 -6.67
C THR A 379 4.73 -3.64 -8.11
N HIS A 380 3.59 -3.92 -8.69
CA HIS A 380 3.41 -4.22 -10.11
C HIS A 380 3.68 -3.01 -11.04
N ASP A 381 3.75 -1.81 -10.46
CA ASP A 381 4.12 -0.57 -11.15
C ASP A 381 5.63 -0.31 -11.07
N GLY A 382 6.08 0.74 -11.74
CA GLY A 382 7.44 1.25 -11.54
C GLY A 382 7.59 2.02 -10.23
N VAL A 383 8.82 2.31 -9.86
CA VAL A 383 9.13 3.21 -8.74
C VAL A 383 8.77 4.64 -9.15
N GLY A 384 7.77 5.22 -8.51
CA GLY A 384 7.29 6.57 -8.77
C GLY A 384 8.32 7.63 -8.37
N LEU A 385 8.52 8.64 -9.21
CA LEU A 385 9.48 9.71 -8.95
C LEU A 385 8.83 10.97 -8.36
N LEU A 386 7.52 11.11 -8.46
CA LEU A 386 6.84 12.31 -7.97
C LEU A 386 6.81 12.39 -6.44
N GLY A 387 6.77 11.25 -5.77
CA GLY A 387 6.79 11.22 -4.30
C GLY A 387 7.98 11.93 -3.67
N VAL A 388 9.10 12.06 -4.39
CA VAL A 388 10.31 12.77 -3.91
C VAL A 388 10.46 14.17 -4.47
N LYS A 389 9.53 14.64 -5.28
CA LYS A 389 9.50 16.04 -5.73
C LYS A 389 9.38 16.95 -4.50
N ASN A 390 10.19 17.99 -4.42
CA ASN A 390 10.36 18.87 -3.26
C ASN A 390 11.09 18.26 -2.03
N ILE A 391 11.39 16.94 -2.04
CA ILE A 391 12.26 16.31 -1.03
C ILE A 391 13.69 16.22 -1.54
N LEU A 392 13.88 15.78 -2.78
CA LEU A 392 15.15 15.71 -3.46
C LEU A 392 15.25 16.80 -4.53
N SER A 393 16.45 17.31 -4.77
CA SER A 393 16.72 18.21 -5.89
C SER A 393 16.62 17.47 -7.23
N GLU A 394 16.40 18.21 -8.32
CA GLU A 394 16.42 17.66 -9.68
C GLU A 394 17.73 16.90 -10.00
N GLN A 395 18.87 17.37 -9.50
CA GLN A 395 20.15 16.69 -9.68
C GLN A 395 20.17 15.33 -8.99
N GLN A 396 19.60 15.21 -7.79
CA GLN A 396 19.48 13.95 -7.05
C GLN A 396 18.50 12.99 -7.75
N ILE A 397 17.37 13.49 -8.24
CA ILE A 397 16.41 12.68 -9.01
C ILE A 397 17.06 12.17 -10.32
N ASN A 398 17.75 13.04 -11.04
CA ASN A 398 18.48 12.65 -12.26
C ASN A 398 19.62 11.65 -11.97
N PHE A 399 20.24 11.73 -10.81
CA PHE A 399 21.22 10.74 -10.36
C PHE A 399 20.56 9.37 -10.16
N ILE A 400 19.38 9.28 -9.48
CA ILE A 400 18.64 8.03 -9.32
C ILE A 400 18.31 7.43 -10.70
N ILE A 401 17.79 8.24 -11.63
CA ILE A 401 17.43 7.80 -12.99
C ILE A 401 18.64 7.24 -13.74
N ARG A 402 19.79 7.90 -13.65
CA ARG A 402 21.03 7.44 -14.30
C ARG A 402 21.46 6.09 -13.75
N CYS A 403 21.57 5.94 -12.42
CA CYS A 403 21.96 4.69 -11.80
C CYS A 403 20.96 3.57 -12.12
N ALA A 404 19.66 3.84 -12.06
CA ALA A 404 18.64 2.86 -12.42
C ALA A 404 18.77 2.37 -13.87
N ARG A 405 19.08 3.28 -14.82
CA ARG A 405 19.34 2.89 -16.22
C ARG A 405 20.58 2.03 -16.36
N GLU A 406 21.64 2.32 -15.61
CA GLU A 406 22.85 1.50 -15.57
C GLU A 406 22.53 0.08 -15.05
N HIS A 407 21.53 -0.04 -14.17
CA HIS A 407 20.99 -1.31 -13.66
C HIS A 407 19.92 -1.94 -14.57
N GLY A 408 19.75 -1.43 -15.81
CA GLY A 408 18.84 -2.01 -16.80
C GLY A 408 17.37 -1.61 -16.64
N ALA A 409 17.05 -0.58 -15.88
CA ALA A 409 15.69 -0.07 -15.75
C ALA A 409 15.23 0.72 -16.97
N LEU A 410 13.92 0.71 -17.22
CA LEU A 410 13.25 1.49 -18.26
C LEU A 410 12.50 2.67 -17.62
N ILE A 411 12.59 3.85 -18.22
CA ILE A 411 11.94 5.06 -17.68
C ILE A 411 10.65 5.35 -18.45
N SER A 412 9.54 5.50 -17.72
CA SER A 412 8.27 6.03 -18.22
C SER A 412 8.19 7.53 -17.99
N TYR A 413 7.45 8.22 -18.85
CA TYR A 413 7.26 9.67 -18.81
C TYR A 413 5.79 10.01 -18.68
N ARG A 414 5.50 11.21 -18.17
CA ARG A 414 4.14 11.78 -18.06
C ARG A 414 4.09 13.16 -18.72
N THR A 415 2.87 13.61 -18.99
CA THR A 415 2.60 15.01 -19.35
C THR A 415 2.33 15.81 -18.06
N ALA A 416 3.19 16.80 -17.80
CA ALA A 416 3.03 17.79 -16.75
C ALA A 416 2.30 19.04 -17.28
N GLU A 417 2.04 20.00 -16.40
CA GLU A 417 1.47 21.31 -16.76
C GLU A 417 2.29 21.98 -17.88
N GLY A 418 1.60 22.61 -18.84
CA GLY A 418 2.24 23.18 -20.01
C GLY A 418 2.62 22.17 -21.09
N SER A 419 2.09 20.94 -21.04
CA SER A 419 2.37 19.85 -21.98
C SER A 419 3.85 19.42 -22.00
N ILE A 420 4.57 19.59 -20.89
CA ILE A 420 5.97 19.19 -20.73
C ILE A 420 6.04 17.71 -20.37
N GLU A 421 6.89 16.95 -21.07
CA GLU A 421 7.18 15.56 -20.70
C GLU A 421 8.27 15.53 -19.60
N GLU A 422 7.95 14.87 -18.49
CA GLU A 422 8.90 14.65 -17.39
C GLU A 422 8.97 13.17 -16.99
N PRO A 423 10.12 12.69 -16.46
CA PRO A 423 10.24 11.33 -15.93
C PRO A 423 9.21 11.06 -14.82
N TYR A 424 8.54 9.93 -14.90
CA TYR A 424 7.43 9.57 -14.03
C TYR A 424 7.72 8.32 -13.19
N GLU A 425 8.23 7.24 -13.82
CA GLU A 425 8.48 5.96 -13.16
C GLU A 425 9.76 5.30 -13.64
N ILE A 426 10.45 4.62 -12.73
CA ILE A 426 11.54 3.69 -12.97
C ILE A 426 10.95 2.28 -13.01
N ASN A 427 10.87 1.67 -14.20
CA ASN A 427 10.37 0.32 -14.38
C ASN A 427 11.53 -0.67 -14.24
N SER A 428 11.50 -1.46 -13.19
CA SER A 428 12.50 -2.47 -12.84
C SER A 428 11.94 -3.39 -11.76
N THR A 429 12.46 -4.61 -11.63
CA THR A 429 12.31 -5.35 -10.39
C THR A 429 13.14 -4.68 -9.30
N TRP A 430 12.73 -4.79 -8.04
CA TRP A 430 13.49 -4.19 -6.93
C TRP A 430 14.88 -4.79 -6.79
N PHE A 431 15.01 -6.10 -7.06
CA PHE A 431 16.31 -6.78 -7.03
C PHE A 431 17.27 -6.20 -8.08
N SER A 432 16.83 -6.06 -9.33
CA SER A 432 17.66 -5.48 -10.39
C SER A 432 17.91 -3.98 -10.19
N ALA A 433 16.95 -3.23 -9.64
CA ALA A 433 17.19 -1.82 -9.32
C ALA A 433 18.35 -1.62 -8.33
N LEU A 434 18.48 -2.53 -7.36
CA LEU A 434 19.56 -2.47 -6.36
C LEU A 434 20.87 -3.07 -6.83
N ASN A 435 20.85 -4.04 -7.73
CA ASN A 435 22.00 -4.86 -8.08
C ASN A 435 22.29 -4.79 -9.58
N LEU A 436 23.55 -4.57 -9.92
CA LEU A 436 23.99 -4.73 -11.30
C LEU A 436 23.88 -6.22 -11.67
N ASP A 437 23.43 -6.49 -12.90
CA ASP A 437 23.43 -7.84 -13.47
C ASP A 437 24.86 -8.14 -13.98
N SER A 438 25.77 -8.38 -13.04
CA SER A 438 27.19 -8.62 -13.29
C SER A 438 27.59 -9.93 -12.61
N GLU A 439 28.32 -10.78 -13.31
CA GLU A 439 28.89 -12.01 -12.77
C GLU A 439 30.04 -11.73 -11.77
N ASP A 440 30.52 -10.49 -11.70
CA ASP A 440 31.65 -10.10 -10.84
C ASP A 440 31.26 -9.83 -9.38
N GLU A 441 29.96 -9.61 -9.09
CA GLU A 441 29.50 -9.34 -7.71
C GLU A 441 29.00 -10.62 -7.03
N GLU A 442 29.52 -10.89 -5.82
CA GLU A 442 29.09 -12.04 -5.02
C GLU A 442 27.58 -12.00 -4.71
N VAL A 443 26.88 -13.11 -4.98
CA VAL A 443 25.43 -13.25 -4.73
C VAL A 443 25.07 -12.93 -3.29
N ASP A 444 25.94 -13.21 -2.33
CA ASP A 444 25.73 -12.89 -0.91
C ASP A 444 25.62 -11.39 -0.66
N LEU A 445 26.43 -10.61 -1.34
CA LEU A 445 26.39 -9.15 -1.21
C LEU A 445 25.11 -8.57 -1.81
N GLN A 446 24.66 -9.11 -2.95
CA GLN A 446 23.40 -8.75 -3.58
C GLN A 446 22.19 -9.06 -2.67
N ILE A 447 22.18 -10.25 -2.06
CA ILE A 447 21.13 -10.65 -1.11
C ILE A 447 21.15 -9.74 0.12
N LYS A 448 22.31 -9.45 0.70
CA LYS A 448 22.44 -8.56 1.86
C LYS A 448 21.92 -7.17 1.55
N ARG A 449 22.26 -6.60 0.38
CA ARG A 449 21.78 -5.29 -0.05
C ARG A 449 20.24 -5.28 -0.18
N MET A 450 19.67 -6.34 -0.75
CA MET A 450 18.22 -6.51 -0.85
C MET A 450 17.56 -6.59 0.54
N VAL A 451 18.10 -7.39 1.44
CA VAL A 451 17.59 -7.56 2.83
C VAL A 451 17.71 -6.23 3.60
N ALA A 452 18.83 -5.52 3.47
CA ALA A 452 19.04 -4.23 4.10
C ALA A 452 18.03 -3.19 3.63
N SER A 453 17.75 -3.12 2.33
CA SER A 453 16.73 -2.22 1.79
C SER A 453 15.34 -2.54 2.34
N ARG A 454 14.96 -3.82 2.39
CA ARG A 454 13.67 -4.25 2.96
C ARG A 454 13.56 -3.94 4.45
N SER A 455 14.66 -4.11 5.21
CA SER A 455 14.68 -3.75 6.63
C SER A 455 14.21 -2.32 6.86
N ILE A 456 14.60 -1.36 6.02
CA ILE A 456 14.18 0.04 6.14
C ILE A 456 12.66 0.18 6.08
N ALA A 457 12.01 -0.41 5.08
CA ALA A 457 10.55 -0.36 4.95
C ALA A 457 9.81 -1.08 6.11
N LEU A 458 10.41 -2.15 6.64
CA LEU A 458 9.83 -2.97 7.71
C LEU A 458 9.86 -2.28 9.08
N VAL A 459 10.87 -1.45 9.33
CA VAL A 459 11.05 -0.81 10.64
C VAL A 459 10.33 0.54 10.76
N LEU A 460 9.99 1.17 9.63
CA LEU A 460 9.23 2.42 9.64
C LEU A 460 7.82 2.21 10.21
N ARG A 461 7.32 3.22 10.90
CA ARG A 461 5.93 3.28 11.33
C ARG A 461 5.01 3.15 10.12
N GLY A 462 4.16 2.10 10.12
CA GLY A 462 3.29 1.78 9.00
C GLY A 462 3.02 0.29 8.84
N VAL A 463 2.26 -0.04 7.81
CA VAL A 463 2.03 -1.41 7.33
C VAL A 463 2.92 -1.65 6.12
N PRO A 464 3.85 -2.61 6.15
CA PRO A 464 4.68 -2.91 4.99
C PRO A 464 3.94 -3.73 3.94
N GLY A 465 4.18 -3.40 2.66
CA GLY A 465 3.79 -4.16 1.50
C GLY A 465 5.01 -4.71 0.77
N ILE A 466 4.97 -5.99 0.41
CA ILE A 466 6.04 -6.67 -0.31
C ILE A 466 5.47 -7.28 -1.58
N TYR A 467 6.03 -6.91 -2.73
CA TYR A 467 5.64 -7.49 -3.99
C TYR A 467 6.28 -8.88 -4.17
N LEU A 468 5.55 -9.84 -4.75
CA LEU A 468 6.02 -11.22 -4.86
C LEU A 468 7.36 -11.32 -5.59
N HIS A 469 7.56 -10.54 -6.66
CA HIS A 469 8.85 -10.50 -7.37
C HIS A 469 10.00 -10.02 -6.48
N GLY A 470 9.74 -9.05 -5.59
CA GLY A 470 10.71 -8.61 -4.60
C GLY A 470 10.92 -9.61 -3.47
N LEU A 471 9.95 -10.45 -3.15
CA LEU A 471 10.10 -11.54 -2.17
C LEU A 471 11.01 -12.65 -2.71
N VAL A 472 10.82 -13.06 -3.96
CA VAL A 472 11.59 -14.15 -4.59
C VAL A 472 12.86 -13.66 -5.31
N GLY A 473 13.03 -12.34 -5.47
CA GLY A 473 14.23 -11.72 -6.04
C GLY A 473 14.42 -11.97 -7.53
N THR A 474 13.39 -11.77 -8.32
CA THR A 474 13.48 -11.93 -9.76
C THR A 474 14.29 -10.79 -10.39
N HIS A 475 15.00 -11.12 -11.48
CA HIS A 475 15.62 -10.12 -12.35
C HIS A 475 14.61 -9.47 -13.30
N ASN A 476 15.03 -8.38 -13.92
CA ASN A 476 14.31 -7.70 -14.99
C ASN A 476 13.99 -8.66 -16.15
N ASN A 477 12.73 -8.69 -16.60
CA ASN A 477 12.32 -9.50 -17.74
C ASN A 477 12.23 -8.66 -19.03
N ILE A 478 13.38 -8.40 -19.64
CA ILE A 478 13.47 -7.62 -20.88
C ILE A 478 12.80 -8.35 -22.05
N GLU A 479 12.84 -9.69 -22.07
CA GLU A 479 12.23 -10.47 -23.14
C GLU A 479 10.71 -10.23 -23.23
N THR A 480 10.02 -10.20 -22.10
CA THR A 480 8.59 -9.89 -22.06
C THR A 480 8.32 -8.47 -22.57
N VAL A 481 9.10 -7.48 -22.14
CA VAL A 481 8.96 -6.10 -22.64
C VAL A 481 9.14 -6.01 -24.16
N LEU A 482 10.10 -6.73 -24.72
CA LEU A 482 10.32 -6.76 -26.17
C LEU A 482 9.14 -7.35 -26.94
N LYS A 483 8.42 -8.32 -26.35
CA LYS A 483 7.23 -8.94 -26.91
C LYS A 483 5.98 -8.05 -26.80
N THR A 484 5.73 -7.51 -25.60
CA THR A 484 4.49 -6.77 -25.30
C THR A 484 4.57 -5.29 -25.62
N LYS A 485 5.77 -4.73 -25.70
CA LYS A 485 6.06 -3.28 -25.78
C LYS A 485 5.59 -2.47 -24.57
N VAL A 486 5.22 -3.13 -23.48
CA VAL A 486 4.79 -2.52 -22.21
C VAL A 486 5.99 -2.52 -21.24
N LYS A 487 6.45 -1.33 -20.84
CA LYS A 487 7.65 -1.19 -19.99
C LYS A 487 7.46 -1.83 -18.60
N ARG A 488 6.26 -1.76 -18.04
CA ARG A 488 5.94 -2.35 -16.73
C ARG A 488 6.03 -3.87 -16.71
N ASP A 489 5.95 -4.55 -17.87
CA ASP A 489 6.07 -6.01 -17.95
C ASP A 489 7.48 -6.52 -17.59
N ILE A 490 8.44 -5.62 -17.43
CA ILE A 490 9.78 -5.90 -16.91
C ILE A 490 9.75 -6.54 -15.50
N ASN A 491 8.75 -6.20 -14.69
CA ASN A 491 8.56 -6.69 -13.32
C ASN A 491 7.25 -7.48 -13.12
N ARG A 492 6.61 -7.94 -14.21
CA ARG A 492 5.34 -8.68 -14.18
C ARG A 492 5.45 -10.08 -14.80
N ALA A 493 6.66 -10.66 -14.77
CA ALA A 493 6.91 -11.98 -15.33
C ALA A 493 6.10 -13.06 -14.61
N VAL A 494 5.56 -13.98 -15.39
CA VAL A 494 4.93 -15.19 -14.85
C VAL A 494 5.99 -16.18 -14.39
N ILE A 495 5.79 -16.79 -13.24
CA ILE A 495 6.69 -17.76 -12.64
C ILE A 495 6.02 -19.14 -12.64
N HIS A 496 6.63 -20.13 -13.27
CA HIS A 496 6.15 -21.51 -13.15
C HIS A 496 6.45 -22.05 -11.75
N TYR A 497 5.41 -22.46 -11.05
CA TYR A 497 5.54 -22.90 -9.64
C TYR A 497 6.45 -24.10 -9.46
N SER A 498 6.50 -25.01 -10.44
CA SER A 498 7.44 -26.14 -10.45
C SER A 498 8.91 -25.71 -10.46
N ASP A 499 9.24 -24.62 -11.17
CA ASP A 499 10.59 -24.10 -11.26
C ASP A 499 10.97 -23.37 -9.97
N LEU A 500 10.07 -22.54 -9.46
CA LEU A 500 10.23 -21.86 -8.18
C LEU A 500 10.44 -22.89 -7.04
N LYS A 501 9.63 -23.94 -7.02
CA LYS A 501 9.74 -25.01 -6.02
C LYS A 501 11.10 -25.70 -6.07
N ARG A 502 11.62 -26.00 -7.28
CA ARG A 502 12.96 -26.59 -7.44
C ARG A 502 14.08 -25.68 -6.90
N GLU A 503 13.94 -24.36 -7.09
CA GLU A 503 14.89 -23.41 -6.52
C GLU A 503 14.77 -23.33 -4.99
N LEU A 504 13.56 -23.41 -4.44
CA LEU A 504 13.33 -23.42 -2.99
C LEU A 504 13.77 -24.72 -2.29
N GLU A 505 13.93 -25.80 -3.03
CA GLU A 505 14.49 -27.07 -2.53
C GLU A 505 16.03 -27.10 -2.50
N LYS A 506 16.70 -26.09 -3.10
CA LYS A 506 18.17 -25.98 -3.12
C LYS A 506 18.64 -24.93 -2.10
N PRO A 507 19.26 -25.31 -0.98
CA PRO A 507 19.72 -24.37 0.06
C PRO A 507 20.71 -23.31 -0.45
N ASP A 508 21.48 -23.60 -1.48
CA ASP A 508 22.50 -22.72 -2.06
C ASP A 508 21.91 -21.79 -3.14
N SER A 509 20.64 -21.97 -3.54
CA SER A 509 20.04 -21.08 -4.51
C SER A 509 19.85 -19.68 -3.94
N ARG A 510 19.95 -18.65 -4.80
CA ARG A 510 19.69 -17.27 -4.42
C ARG A 510 18.28 -17.10 -3.85
N THR A 511 17.27 -17.68 -4.51
CA THR A 511 15.86 -17.58 -4.11
C THR A 511 15.62 -18.19 -2.72
N PHE A 512 16.14 -19.38 -2.45
CA PHE A 512 16.04 -19.99 -1.11
C PHE A 512 16.66 -19.09 -0.04
N ARG A 513 17.91 -18.66 -0.27
CA ARG A 513 18.68 -17.85 0.70
C ARG A 513 18.03 -16.50 0.95
N MET A 514 17.45 -15.89 -0.07
CA MET A 514 16.76 -14.63 0.05
C MET A 514 15.45 -14.77 0.83
N ILE A 515 14.59 -15.74 0.49
CA ILE A 515 13.36 -16.02 1.24
C ILE A 515 13.69 -16.37 2.69
N ALA A 516 14.72 -17.17 2.96
CA ALA A 516 15.12 -17.53 4.32
C ALA A 516 15.54 -16.30 5.16
N GLN A 517 16.24 -15.33 4.57
CA GLN A 517 16.63 -14.10 5.28
C GLN A 517 15.46 -13.13 5.44
N LEU A 518 14.64 -12.94 4.40
CA LEU A 518 13.47 -12.07 4.47
C LEU A 518 12.41 -12.62 5.44
N SER A 519 12.09 -13.91 5.37
CA SER A 519 11.11 -14.51 6.29
C SER A 519 11.54 -14.39 7.75
N ARG A 520 12.84 -14.47 8.03
CA ARG A 520 13.36 -14.21 9.38
C ARG A 520 13.13 -12.77 9.84
N LEU A 521 13.41 -11.78 8.99
CA LEU A 521 13.09 -10.37 9.28
C LEU A 521 11.60 -10.18 9.57
N LEU A 522 10.76 -10.77 8.72
CA LEU A 522 9.31 -10.67 8.84
C LEU A 522 8.80 -11.33 10.12
N ASP A 523 9.30 -12.54 10.45
CA ASP A 523 8.92 -13.26 11.67
C ASP A 523 9.31 -12.47 12.94
N ILE A 524 10.51 -11.89 12.98
CA ILE A 524 10.91 -11.01 14.09
C ILE A 524 10.00 -9.78 14.17
N ARG A 525 9.68 -9.14 13.03
CA ARG A 525 8.83 -7.96 13.02
C ARG A 525 7.43 -8.24 13.59
N VAL A 526 6.76 -9.30 13.13
CA VAL A 526 5.40 -9.62 13.58
C VAL A 526 5.34 -10.04 15.05
N SER A 527 6.45 -10.53 15.58
CA SER A 527 6.56 -10.99 16.97
C SER A 527 6.86 -9.86 17.97
N ASN A 528 7.15 -8.64 17.48
CA ASN A 528 7.61 -7.54 18.33
C ASN A 528 6.67 -6.33 18.28
N LYS A 529 6.05 -5.99 19.42
CA LYS A 529 5.11 -4.86 19.58
C LYS A 529 5.75 -3.50 19.27
N ALA A 530 7.06 -3.35 19.40
CA ALA A 530 7.76 -2.13 19.05
C ALA A 530 7.51 -1.70 17.58
N PHE A 531 7.20 -2.65 16.68
CA PHE A 531 6.86 -2.36 15.29
C PHE A 531 5.38 -2.08 15.02
N HIS A 532 4.57 -1.93 16.08
CA HIS A 532 3.17 -1.54 15.93
C HIS A 532 3.03 -0.21 15.18
N PRO A 533 2.06 -0.05 14.25
CA PRO A 533 1.87 1.21 13.50
C PRO A 533 1.61 2.43 14.40
N ASN A 534 1.04 2.24 15.57
CA ASN A 534 0.83 3.30 16.55
C ASN A 534 1.96 3.44 17.59
N GLY A 535 3.03 2.62 17.46
CA GLY A 535 4.24 2.77 18.25
C GLY A 535 5.05 3.99 17.85
N ASP A 536 5.83 4.54 18.75
CA ASP A 536 6.69 5.69 18.44
C ASP A 536 7.89 5.29 17.60
N GLN A 537 8.39 6.26 16.81
CA GLN A 537 9.65 6.15 16.09
C GLN A 537 10.50 7.40 16.32
N LYS A 538 11.79 7.18 16.56
CA LYS A 538 12.78 8.24 16.73
C LYS A 538 13.96 7.96 15.81
N VAL A 539 14.22 8.87 14.87
CA VAL A 539 15.41 8.79 14.01
C VAL A 539 16.63 9.21 14.82
N LEU A 540 17.69 8.42 14.73
CA LEU A 540 18.98 8.74 15.32
C LEU A 540 19.92 9.21 14.22
N GLN A 541 20.41 10.44 14.34
CA GLN A 541 21.43 10.99 13.44
C GLN A 541 22.81 10.47 13.86
N LEU A 542 23.23 9.40 13.19
CA LEU A 542 24.54 8.76 13.40
C LEU A 542 25.45 9.05 12.21
N ASP A 543 26.36 8.12 11.91
CA ASP A 543 27.18 8.18 10.70
C ASP A 543 26.29 8.06 9.45
N PRO A 544 26.54 8.82 8.35
CA PRO A 544 25.76 8.73 7.12
C PRO A 544 25.65 7.32 6.50
N SER A 545 26.62 6.44 6.78
CA SER A 545 26.59 5.05 6.35
C SER A 545 25.50 4.20 7.01
N ILE A 546 24.85 4.70 8.07
CA ILE A 546 23.90 3.94 8.89
C ILE A 546 22.54 4.63 8.93
N PHE A 547 21.50 3.96 8.47
CA PHE A 547 20.13 4.34 8.81
C PHE A 547 19.78 3.77 10.19
N ALA A 548 19.45 4.65 11.14
CA ALA A 548 19.20 4.27 12.53
C ALA A 548 17.85 4.79 13.03
N LEU A 549 17.04 3.87 13.59
CA LEU A 549 15.70 4.16 14.07
C LEU A 549 15.44 3.44 15.40
N LEU A 550 14.99 4.16 16.41
CA LEU A 550 14.44 3.58 17.64
C LEU A 550 12.93 3.47 17.51
N ARG A 551 12.41 2.26 17.69
CA ARG A 551 10.98 1.96 17.75
C ARG A 551 10.58 1.65 19.17
N THR A 552 9.42 2.16 19.59
CA THR A 552 8.83 1.94 20.90
C THR A 552 7.40 1.46 20.76
N SER A 553 7.00 0.42 21.50
CA SER A 553 5.62 -0.08 21.49
C SER A 553 4.63 0.94 22.06
N PRO A 554 3.32 0.87 21.70
CA PRO A 554 2.32 1.82 22.22
C PRO A 554 2.17 1.80 23.75
N ASP A 555 2.42 0.65 24.38
CA ASP A 555 2.41 0.46 25.82
C ASP A 555 3.73 0.86 26.52
N CYS A 556 4.74 1.28 25.76
CA CYS A 556 6.08 1.63 26.23
C CYS A 556 6.86 0.46 26.90
N GLU A 557 6.43 -0.77 26.72
CA GLU A 557 7.07 -1.94 27.33
C GLU A 557 8.20 -2.53 26.49
N GLN A 558 8.29 -2.15 25.21
CA GLN A 558 9.29 -2.71 24.29
C GLN A 558 9.97 -1.62 23.46
N HIS A 559 11.30 -1.69 23.39
CA HIS A 559 12.15 -0.78 22.63
C HIS A 559 13.08 -1.57 21.71
N ILE A 560 13.07 -1.25 20.43
CA ILE A 560 13.99 -1.85 19.45
C ILE A 560 14.73 -0.76 18.71
N LEU A 561 16.06 -0.78 18.85
CA LEU A 561 16.97 0.03 18.04
C LEU A 561 17.32 -0.74 16.76
N THR A 562 16.95 -0.18 15.62
CA THR A 562 17.24 -0.75 14.31
C THR A 562 18.38 -0.01 13.64
N LEU A 563 19.38 -0.73 13.17
CA LEU A 563 20.56 -0.22 12.48
C LEU A 563 20.70 -0.93 11.14
N THR A 564 20.80 -0.17 10.06
CA THR A 564 21.01 -0.70 8.72
C THR A 564 22.23 -0.03 8.10
N ASN A 565 23.28 -0.81 7.83
CA ASN A 565 24.42 -0.34 7.05
C ASN A 565 24.03 -0.27 5.57
N VAL A 566 24.03 0.93 5.00
CA VAL A 566 23.63 1.17 3.61
C VAL A 566 24.81 1.18 2.63
N THR A 567 25.99 0.76 3.09
CA THR A 567 27.25 0.82 2.33
C THR A 567 27.87 -0.57 2.10
N PRO A 568 28.73 -0.72 1.08
CA PRO A 568 29.49 -1.94 0.85
C PRO A 568 30.70 -2.09 1.81
N GLN A 569 30.88 -1.20 2.77
CA GLN A 569 31.98 -1.25 3.73
C GLN A 569 31.51 -1.66 5.11
N ARG A 570 32.47 -2.15 5.91
CA ARG A 570 32.27 -2.36 7.34
C ARG A 570 32.24 -1.02 8.07
N CYS A 571 31.19 -0.79 8.88
CA CYS A 571 31.01 0.42 9.67
C CYS A 571 31.03 0.11 11.17
N GLN A 572 31.50 1.06 11.96
CA GLN A 572 31.43 1.01 13.42
C GLN A 572 30.75 2.27 13.93
N VAL A 573 29.69 2.09 14.73
CA VAL A 573 28.96 3.20 15.34
C VAL A 573 29.03 3.12 16.85
N SER A 574 29.10 4.26 17.50
CA SER A 574 29.15 4.40 18.95
C SER A 574 28.00 5.31 19.38
N ILE A 575 26.97 4.72 19.99
CA ILE A 575 25.70 5.39 20.29
C ILE A 575 25.67 5.73 21.79
N PRO A 576 25.61 7.00 22.16
CA PRO A 576 25.49 7.38 23.56
C PRO A 576 24.07 7.05 24.08
N LEU A 577 23.94 6.50 25.28
CA LEU A 577 22.66 6.06 25.84
C LEU A 577 21.65 7.20 26.01
N ASN A 578 22.10 8.43 26.28
CA ASN A 578 21.21 9.58 26.33
C ASN A 578 20.53 9.89 24.98
N ALA A 579 21.16 9.55 23.86
CA ALA A 579 20.53 9.67 22.54
C ALA A 579 19.35 8.69 22.37
N LEU A 580 19.37 7.57 23.07
CA LEU A 580 18.29 6.58 23.09
C LEU A 580 17.14 6.99 24.02
N GLY A 581 17.34 7.93 24.94
CA GLY A 581 16.35 8.27 25.98
C GLY A 581 16.42 7.36 27.20
N VAL A 582 17.52 6.62 27.38
CA VAL A 582 17.77 5.85 28.62
C VAL A 582 17.85 6.85 29.78
N ALA A 583 17.00 6.65 30.80
CA ALA A 583 16.98 7.53 31.97
C ALA A 583 18.36 7.55 32.63
N GLY A 584 18.98 8.73 32.71
CA GLY A 584 20.22 8.91 33.45
C GLY A 584 20.02 8.59 34.94
N ILE A 585 21.13 8.26 35.59
CA ILE A 585 21.25 7.81 37.02
C ILE A 585 20.61 8.77 38.05
N TYR A 586 19.89 9.82 37.67
CA TYR A 586 19.40 10.90 38.55
C TYR A 586 17.87 11.07 38.59
N ALA A 587 17.08 10.04 38.29
CA ALA A 587 15.67 10.05 38.68
C ALA A 587 15.44 8.92 39.66
N GLU A 588 15.72 9.18 40.96
CA GLU A 588 15.13 8.38 42.03
C GLU A 588 13.62 8.53 41.92
N THR A 589 12.96 7.55 41.28
CA THR A 589 11.51 7.42 41.44
C THR A 589 11.20 7.09 42.87
N PRO A 590 10.34 7.87 43.57
CA PRO A 590 9.90 7.49 44.91
C PRO A 590 9.27 6.11 44.84
N ALA A 591 9.78 5.19 45.63
CA ALA A 591 9.24 3.85 45.74
C ALA A 591 7.75 3.95 46.11
N GLY A 592 6.85 3.54 45.22
CA GLY A 592 5.43 3.41 45.50
C GLY A 592 4.42 3.97 44.48
N THR A 593 4.80 4.54 43.35
CA THR A 593 3.82 5.01 42.37
C THR A 593 3.92 4.19 41.07
N SER A 594 2.92 3.35 40.84
CA SER A 594 2.76 2.50 39.64
C SER A 594 2.08 3.19 38.43
N ALA A 595 2.08 4.52 38.37
CA ALA A 595 1.53 5.25 37.22
C ALA A 595 2.66 5.69 36.28
N PRO A 596 2.56 5.42 34.98
CA PRO A 596 3.54 5.91 34.00
C PRO A 596 3.58 7.44 34.05
N LEU A 597 4.80 8.01 34.02
CA LEU A 597 5.00 9.45 33.90
C LEU A 597 4.43 9.88 32.53
N SER A 598 3.61 10.91 32.54
CA SER A 598 3.07 11.48 31.30
C SER A 598 3.75 12.82 30.99
N ASP A 599 3.91 13.13 29.72
CA ASP A 599 4.37 14.43 29.25
C ASP A 599 3.27 15.50 29.42
N GLN A 600 3.55 16.73 28.99
CA GLN A 600 2.60 17.86 29.08
C GLN A 600 1.33 17.64 28.22
N THR A 601 1.31 16.65 27.34
CA THR A 601 0.17 16.28 26.49
C THR A 601 -0.62 15.08 27.03
N GLY A 602 -0.20 14.49 28.16
CA GLY A 602 -0.78 13.30 28.75
C GLY A 602 -0.28 11.98 28.14
N LYS A 603 0.70 12.03 27.24
CA LYS A 603 1.31 10.85 26.62
C LYS A 603 2.31 10.22 27.60
N PRO A 604 2.34 8.88 27.75
CA PRO A 604 3.29 8.23 28.64
C PRO A 604 4.74 8.52 28.20
N ILE A 605 5.59 8.85 29.15
CA ILE A 605 7.04 9.00 28.92
C ILE A 605 7.64 7.60 28.94
N CYS A 606 7.99 7.10 27.76
CA CYS A 606 8.63 5.80 27.60
C CYS A 606 10.11 5.90 27.96
N ALA A 607 10.48 5.39 29.13
CA ALA A 607 11.87 5.32 29.55
C ALA A 607 12.44 3.93 29.22
N ILE A 608 13.53 3.89 28.45
CA ILE A 608 14.24 2.63 28.20
C ILE A 608 14.88 2.17 29.50
N PRO A 609 14.72 0.90 29.90
CA PRO A 609 15.34 0.37 31.10
C PRO A 609 16.87 0.43 31.00
N GLN A 610 17.53 0.71 32.13
CA GLN A 610 18.98 0.69 32.20
C GLN A 610 19.47 -0.76 32.17
N ASP A 611 20.02 -1.17 31.03
CA ASP A 611 20.59 -2.49 30.84
C ASP A 611 22.05 -2.37 30.38
N ASN A 612 22.88 -3.31 30.78
CA ASN A 612 24.29 -3.37 30.38
C ASN A 612 24.50 -4.13 29.07
N TYR A 613 23.45 -4.77 28.54
CA TYR A 613 23.50 -5.57 27.31
C TYR A 613 22.30 -5.31 26.42
N TRP A 614 22.56 -5.19 25.14
CA TRP A 614 21.56 -5.19 24.09
C TRP A 614 21.74 -6.43 23.22
N TYR A 615 20.65 -7.14 22.97
CA TYR A 615 20.65 -8.36 22.18
C TYR A 615 20.20 -8.10 20.75
N ASP A 616 20.97 -8.59 19.78
CA ASP A 616 20.65 -8.49 18.35
C ASP A 616 19.75 -9.65 17.94
N LEU A 617 18.48 -9.37 17.68
CA LEU A 617 17.48 -10.34 17.25
C LEU A 617 17.84 -10.98 15.90
N MET A 618 18.55 -10.23 15.03
CA MET A 618 19.02 -10.70 13.72
C MET A 618 20.29 -11.53 13.84
N GLY A 619 21.31 -10.98 14.46
CA GLY A 619 22.64 -11.58 14.57
C GLY A 619 22.75 -12.63 15.69
N ARG A 620 21.77 -12.73 16.60
CA ARG A 620 21.78 -13.60 17.80
C ARG A 620 23.05 -13.42 18.63
N ARG A 621 23.46 -12.17 18.82
CA ARG A 621 24.66 -11.79 19.58
C ARG A 621 24.35 -10.64 20.54
N GLY A 622 25.04 -10.59 21.67
CA GLY A 622 24.92 -9.51 22.64
C GLY A 622 25.95 -8.41 22.39
N TRP A 623 25.54 -7.17 22.66
CA TRP A 623 26.37 -5.98 22.63
C TRP A 623 26.42 -5.36 24.02
N ARG A 624 27.63 -5.27 24.58
CA ARG A 624 27.82 -4.71 25.91
C ARG A 624 27.93 -3.18 25.83
N ILE A 625 27.31 -2.51 26.80
CA ILE A 625 27.49 -1.09 27.01
C ILE A 625 28.81 -0.85 27.75
N VAL A 626 29.62 0.07 27.23
CA VAL A 626 30.89 0.50 27.81
C VAL A 626 30.90 2.03 27.83
N ASP A 627 31.24 2.61 28.98
CA ASP A 627 31.31 4.07 29.17
C ASP A 627 30.03 4.82 28.72
N ASN A 628 28.86 4.29 29.07
CA ASN A 628 27.55 4.82 28.66
C ASN A 628 27.34 4.88 27.13
N ARG A 629 28.00 4.00 26.39
CA ARG A 629 27.90 3.92 24.93
C ARG A 629 27.68 2.49 24.47
N LEU A 630 26.77 2.34 23.52
CA LEU A 630 26.57 1.12 22.78
C LEU A 630 27.44 1.13 21.52
N ASN A 631 28.45 0.27 21.45
CA ASN A 631 29.37 0.20 20.32
C ASN A 631 29.00 -1.00 19.43
N VAL A 632 28.55 -0.72 18.20
CA VAL A 632 28.07 -1.73 17.25
C VAL A 632 28.95 -1.71 16.00
N THR A 633 29.30 -2.90 15.53
CA THR A 633 30.02 -3.09 14.26
C THR A 633 29.13 -3.85 13.29
N LEU A 634 28.92 -3.29 12.09
CA LEU A 634 28.13 -3.85 11.01
C LEU A 634 29.03 -4.12 9.80
N ALA A 635 28.98 -5.31 9.24
CA ALA A 635 29.60 -5.59 7.95
C ALA A 635 28.82 -4.90 6.79
N ALA A 636 29.31 -5.04 5.56
CA ALA A 636 28.63 -4.50 4.37
C ALA A 636 27.16 -4.94 4.34
N TYR A 637 26.25 -3.96 4.26
CA TYR A 637 24.78 -4.15 4.20
C TYR A 637 24.19 -4.99 5.35
N ASP A 638 24.89 -5.08 6.50
CA ASP A 638 24.33 -5.76 7.67
C ASP A 638 23.17 -4.99 8.27
N VAL A 639 22.23 -5.73 8.83
CA VAL A 639 21.09 -5.26 9.60
C VAL A 639 21.21 -5.76 11.03
N ALA A 640 21.01 -4.91 12.02
CA ALA A 640 20.91 -5.27 13.43
C ALA A 640 19.67 -4.66 14.06
N TRP A 641 18.86 -5.49 14.71
CA TRP A 641 17.70 -5.07 15.51
C TRP A 641 17.96 -5.41 16.96
N LEU A 642 18.25 -4.39 17.75
CA LEU A 642 18.76 -4.51 19.11
C LEU A 642 17.65 -4.23 20.11
N ILE A 643 17.47 -5.12 21.08
CA ILE A 643 16.55 -5.00 22.20
C ILE A 643 17.34 -5.03 23.52
N PRO A 644 16.98 -4.25 24.57
CA PRO A 644 17.54 -4.42 25.90
C PRO A 644 17.35 -5.86 26.37
N LEU A 645 18.35 -6.48 26.98
CA LEU A 645 18.28 -7.89 27.36
C LEU A 645 17.18 -8.14 28.40
N ILE A 646 16.97 -7.22 29.32
CA ILE A 646 15.91 -7.31 30.33
C ILE A 646 14.50 -7.35 29.70
N GLU A 647 14.25 -6.60 28.62
CA GLU A 647 12.97 -6.65 27.91
C GLU A 647 12.79 -7.97 27.15
N LEU A 648 13.90 -8.54 26.62
CA LEU A 648 13.86 -9.85 25.96
C LEU A 648 13.54 -10.97 26.95
N GLU A 649 14.11 -10.92 28.15
CA GLU A 649 13.83 -11.89 29.23
C GLU A 649 12.36 -11.84 29.64
N GLN A 650 11.77 -10.66 29.80
CA GLN A 650 10.34 -10.47 30.11
C GLN A 650 9.39 -11.00 29.03
N MET A 651 9.84 -11.06 27.76
CA MET A 651 9.03 -11.64 26.68
C MET A 651 9.05 -13.18 26.66
N ILE A 652 10.03 -13.79 27.33
CA ILE A 652 10.21 -15.26 27.35
C ILE A 652 9.50 -15.87 28.57
N GLU A 653 9.38 -15.13 29.67
CA GLU A 653 8.58 -15.48 30.84
C GLU A 653 7.07 -15.35 30.55
#